data_93b067d984ecbfeb39555a54eb91d439
#
_entry.id   93b067d984ecbfeb39555a54eb91d439
#
_cell.length_a   1.000
_cell.length_b   1.000
_cell.length_c   1.000
_cell.angle_alpha   90.00
_cell.angle_beta   90.00
_cell.angle_gamma   90.00
#
_symmetry.space_group_name_H-M   'P 1'
#
loop_
_entity.id
_entity.type
_entity.pdbx_description
1 polymer ?
#
loop_
_entity_poly.entity_id
_entity_poly.type
_entity_poly.pdbx_seq_one_letter_code
_entity_poly.pdbx_strand_id
1 'polypeptide(L)'
;MNLLNKLTIKNLKLNKRRTIVTIIGIMLAVALINAVATMYFSGMASIIRAEKSTRGDYHTVFYNVPLNDIKTIQNNRNVENITKLKYLGTSKIKSNNPQAPYVSVVATEKNNIDKLGMYLIKGRLPENENEIIITKYLNNIMNTNYSIGDKLTMDIGDRYSKDNIKLKKSENLQDGEKILNTQKREFTIVGVVVEISESVNQPGEIADTVVTCLRKEDIKDNLDLFIRLNKEGLKKPYIAIGDMLGIDGNLYKEVQDDYTTGRDATKSGELQEKFAKERKKAKYQFTSRRYLISLETDKRGTSFFGLKYVVAIAIGIIIFTSVFCIKNSFDISITEKNKQYGMLRSIGATKKQVRKNVLFEATILALIGIPLGIFLGYFASFILVKISNIFLKELIVTENEINFELVFDLNWMSAAISALLGMVTIYLSSLRIARKASKVSPINSIRNSADIKIKAKKLKVPKIIKSIFKVGGEISYKNMKRNKKRYRVTIISIVLSIMVYISLTTFMQMMLKQIQLAVGNVDYDIACNIYKENDEEIKILNNIAKTTEDVTDYTLLQTNVGKYDKEFLNKEIKQISENFPDNETVSIISVGDIEYNKYIKSLGLNYNDIKDKAILIDTVSTATIDASKKPIREIRMLNLKENDKFDVKGDKGEKLTFEIGKITKKRPFATNGDMATPYKILVLSDEYYNKTFKDEKRYTAYYKVKDAKDASKIKAQIEESLKDYKQKGITNVQETYNDGKHLITLVGIFLYGFIIIIILIGVTNIVNTITTSMELRKQEFAILRSVGMTNKEFNRMIRLETLFIGIKSLFFGIPLGTAIAYGIYQVGKMPFEIPLKPILYSSIAVIVLIASIMQYSLIKIKKQNTIETIRNENI
;
A
#
# COMPACT_ATOMS: atom_id res chain seq x y z
N MET A 1 43.35 -11.69 26.77
CA MET A 1 41.93 -11.87 27.17
C MET A 1 41.90 -12.00 28.70
N ASN A 2 41.08 -11.17 29.39
CA ASN A 2 41.03 -11.17 30.88
C ASN A 2 40.44 -12.51 31.36
N LEU A 3 40.90 -13.00 32.57
CA LEU A 3 40.50 -14.27 33.18
C LEU A 3 38.96 -14.42 33.25
N LEU A 4 38.25 -13.35 33.59
CA LEU A 4 36.79 -13.30 33.64
C LEU A 4 36.14 -13.58 32.27
N ASN A 5 36.74 -13.10 31.19
CA ASN A 5 36.23 -13.34 29.82
C ASN A 5 36.43 -14.79 29.37
N LYS A 6 37.59 -15.43 29.75
CA LYS A 6 37.82 -16.87 29.52
C LYS A 6 36.79 -17.73 30.26
N LEU A 7 36.48 -17.35 31.48
CA LEU A 7 35.50 -18.03 32.36
C LEU A 7 34.08 -17.93 31.76
N THR A 8 33.70 -16.75 31.18
CA THR A 8 32.42 -16.56 30.50
C THR A 8 32.27 -17.48 29.31
N ILE A 9 33.27 -17.56 28.43
CA ILE A 9 33.25 -18.44 27.25
C ILE A 9 33.11 -19.91 27.67
N LYS A 10 33.86 -20.35 28.67
CA LYS A 10 33.77 -21.71 29.21
C LYS A 10 32.39 -22.01 29.75
N ASN A 11 31.77 -21.06 30.48
CA ASN A 11 30.43 -21.21 31.03
C ASN A 11 29.36 -21.29 29.91
N LEU A 12 29.50 -20.50 28.83
CA LEU A 12 28.59 -20.59 27.68
C LEU A 12 28.68 -21.96 26.99
N LYS A 13 29.89 -22.51 26.87
CA LYS A 13 30.12 -23.85 26.29
C LYS A 13 29.57 -24.97 27.18
N LEU A 14 29.67 -24.86 28.49
CA LEU A 14 29.14 -25.87 29.44
C LEU A 14 27.61 -25.84 29.47
N ASN A 15 26.99 -24.68 29.35
CA ASN A 15 25.54 -24.52 29.38
C ASN A 15 24.91 -24.43 27.94
N LYS A 16 25.27 -25.37 27.02
CA LYS A 16 24.90 -25.35 25.59
C LYS A 16 23.41 -25.12 25.35
N ARG A 17 22.53 -25.90 25.98
CA ARG A 17 21.07 -25.81 25.77
C ARG A 17 20.55 -24.39 25.95
N ARG A 18 20.97 -23.72 26.98
CA ARG A 18 20.52 -22.38 27.31
C ARG A 18 21.14 -21.31 26.44
N THR A 19 22.45 -21.42 26.16
CA THR A 19 23.14 -20.56 25.23
C THR A 19 22.44 -20.59 23.87
N ILE A 20 22.08 -21.78 23.38
CA ILE A 20 21.32 -21.95 22.09
C ILE A 20 19.95 -21.27 22.18
N VAL A 21 19.17 -21.45 23.26
CA VAL A 21 17.85 -20.82 23.39
C VAL A 21 17.96 -19.29 23.41
N THR A 22 18.98 -18.73 24.04
CA THR A 22 19.20 -17.29 24.05
C THR A 22 19.62 -16.78 22.65
N ILE A 23 20.50 -17.52 21.95
CA ILE A 23 20.89 -17.22 20.58
C ILE A 23 19.68 -17.26 19.65
N ILE A 24 18.82 -18.28 19.76
CA ILE A 24 17.57 -18.39 18.97
C ILE A 24 16.66 -17.17 19.23
N GLY A 25 16.52 -16.74 20.49
CA GLY A 25 15.73 -15.54 20.82
C GLY A 25 16.29 -14.26 20.17
N ILE A 26 17.60 -14.08 20.18
CA ILE A 26 18.29 -12.97 19.50
C ILE A 26 18.14 -13.09 17.99
N MET A 27 18.39 -14.27 17.44
CA MET A 27 18.30 -14.58 16.02
C MET A 27 16.91 -14.28 15.47
N LEU A 28 15.85 -14.76 16.13
CA LEU A 28 14.47 -14.50 15.70
C LEU A 28 14.10 -13.01 15.76
N ALA A 29 14.56 -12.29 16.80
CA ALA A 29 14.34 -10.87 16.92
C ALA A 29 14.99 -10.07 15.78
N VAL A 30 16.27 -10.38 15.47
CA VAL A 30 17.01 -9.73 14.39
C VAL A 30 16.46 -10.16 13.03
N ALA A 31 16.10 -11.44 12.88
CA ALA A 31 15.49 -11.95 11.65
C ALA A 31 14.20 -11.20 11.31
N LEU A 32 13.35 -10.92 12.31
CA LEU A 32 12.13 -10.18 12.09
C LEU A 32 12.38 -8.72 11.70
N ILE A 33 13.33 -8.04 12.37
CA ILE A 33 13.74 -6.67 12.00
C ILE A 33 14.26 -6.66 10.56
N ASN A 34 15.13 -7.61 10.22
CA ASN A 34 15.69 -7.70 8.87
C ASN A 34 14.64 -8.05 7.82
N ALA A 35 13.72 -8.97 8.12
CA ALA A 35 12.64 -9.33 7.20
C ALA A 35 11.74 -8.12 6.90
N VAL A 36 11.32 -7.35 7.91
CA VAL A 36 10.50 -6.15 7.73
C VAL A 36 11.24 -5.09 6.92
N ALA A 37 12.52 -4.84 7.21
CA ALA A 37 13.34 -3.88 6.45
C ALA A 37 13.55 -4.34 5.00
N THR A 38 13.88 -5.61 4.78
CA THR A 38 14.08 -6.19 3.45
C THR A 38 12.81 -6.14 2.62
N MET A 39 11.65 -6.44 3.22
CA MET A 39 10.35 -6.36 2.52
C MET A 39 10.03 -4.94 2.08
N TYR A 40 10.33 -3.93 2.91
CA TYR A 40 10.18 -2.53 2.53
C TYR A 40 11.04 -2.18 1.30
N PHE A 41 12.33 -2.51 1.32
CA PHE A 41 13.24 -2.23 0.19
C PHE A 41 12.86 -3.03 -1.05
N SER A 42 12.51 -4.30 -0.92
CA SER A 42 12.05 -5.14 -2.04
C SER A 42 10.75 -4.62 -2.65
N GLY A 43 9.80 -4.19 -1.83
CA GLY A 43 8.55 -3.57 -2.29
C GLY A 43 8.81 -2.28 -3.06
N MET A 44 9.65 -1.39 -2.53
CA MET A 44 10.02 -0.14 -3.20
C MET A 44 10.78 -0.40 -4.51
N ALA A 45 11.72 -1.34 -4.52
CA ALA A 45 12.44 -1.73 -5.73
C ALA A 45 11.50 -2.29 -6.81
N SER A 46 10.49 -3.07 -6.42
CA SER A 46 9.49 -3.63 -7.33
C SER A 46 8.61 -2.55 -7.96
N ILE A 47 8.16 -1.58 -7.17
CA ILE A 47 7.36 -0.45 -7.64
C ILE A 47 8.17 0.43 -8.59
N ILE A 48 9.41 0.76 -8.24
CA ILE A 48 10.31 1.55 -9.09
C ILE A 48 10.57 0.81 -10.40
N ARG A 49 10.80 -0.51 -10.35
CA ARG A 49 11.02 -1.33 -11.55
C ARG A 49 9.78 -1.35 -12.45
N ALA A 50 8.60 -1.55 -11.88
CA ALA A 50 7.34 -1.52 -12.62
C ALA A 50 7.11 -0.16 -13.29
N GLU A 51 7.31 0.95 -12.56
CA GLU A 51 7.17 2.29 -13.09
C GLU A 51 8.15 2.58 -14.23
N LYS A 52 9.38 2.07 -14.13
CA LYS A 52 10.39 2.21 -15.20
C LYS A 52 10.07 1.36 -16.42
N SER A 53 9.60 0.14 -16.24
CA SER A 53 9.29 -0.76 -17.36
C SER A 53 8.06 -0.30 -18.16
N THR A 54 7.07 0.28 -17.49
CA THR A 54 5.83 0.72 -18.12
C THR A 54 5.91 2.14 -18.67
N ARG A 55 6.57 3.05 -17.96
CA ARG A 55 6.59 4.48 -18.30
C ARG A 55 7.98 5.04 -18.61
N GLY A 56 9.02 4.20 -18.54
CA GLY A 56 10.40 4.56 -18.90
C GLY A 56 11.30 4.94 -17.73
N ASP A 57 12.61 4.90 -17.96
CA ASP A 57 13.66 5.17 -16.99
C ASP A 57 14.29 6.56 -17.20
N TYR A 58 13.49 7.61 -16.99
CA TYR A 58 13.89 9.02 -17.09
C TYR A 58 13.08 9.87 -16.11
N HIS A 59 13.62 11.04 -15.74
CA HIS A 59 12.98 11.94 -14.76
C HIS A 59 12.31 13.15 -15.39
N THR A 60 12.82 13.60 -16.55
CA THR A 60 12.26 14.74 -17.29
C THR A 60 12.47 14.55 -18.78
N VAL A 61 11.60 15.17 -19.58
CA VAL A 61 11.73 15.24 -21.04
C VAL A 61 11.82 16.71 -21.44
N PHE A 62 12.80 17.04 -22.27
CA PHE A 62 12.91 18.32 -22.94
C PHE A 62 12.58 18.11 -24.42
N TYR A 63 11.58 18.81 -24.90
CA TYR A 63 11.09 18.66 -26.27
C TYR A 63 11.77 19.64 -27.21
N ASN A 64 12.05 19.19 -28.42
CA ASN A 64 12.55 20.00 -29.54
C ASN A 64 13.85 20.74 -29.24
N VAL A 65 14.81 20.05 -28.61
CA VAL A 65 16.12 20.61 -28.23
C VAL A 65 17.05 20.72 -29.43
N PRO A 66 17.66 21.90 -29.70
CA PRO A 66 18.65 22.06 -30.77
C PRO A 66 19.87 21.18 -30.59
N LEU A 67 20.42 20.69 -31.70
CA LEU A 67 21.59 19.79 -31.68
C LEU A 67 22.81 20.37 -30.95
N ASN A 68 23.03 21.70 -31.05
CA ASN A 68 24.13 22.39 -30.38
C ASN A 68 24.05 22.36 -28.86
N ASP A 69 22.84 22.28 -28.31
CA ASP A 69 22.60 22.31 -26.87
C ASP A 69 22.67 20.90 -26.23
N ILE A 70 22.55 19.84 -27.03
CA ILE A 70 22.53 18.45 -26.54
C ILE A 70 23.78 18.10 -25.75
N LYS A 71 24.96 18.49 -26.26
CA LYS A 71 26.23 18.23 -25.58
C LYS A 71 26.33 18.95 -24.24
N THR A 72 25.78 20.17 -24.14
CA THR A 72 25.76 20.94 -22.89
C THR A 72 24.89 20.28 -21.84
N ILE A 73 23.70 19.79 -22.24
CA ILE A 73 22.81 19.07 -21.34
C ILE A 73 23.41 17.72 -20.95
N GLN A 74 24.00 17.00 -21.89
CA GLN A 74 24.63 15.69 -21.65
C GLN A 74 25.79 15.76 -20.67
N ASN A 75 26.58 16.82 -20.73
CA ASN A 75 27.74 17.05 -19.86
C ASN A 75 27.39 17.75 -18.54
N ASN A 76 26.08 17.97 -18.27
CA ASN A 76 25.66 18.56 -17.00
C ASN A 76 25.95 17.60 -15.85
N ARG A 77 26.57 18.11 -14.78
CA ARG A 77 26.97 17.32 -13.59
C ARG A 77 25.82 16.56 -12.90
N ASN A 78 24.57 16.96 -13.14
CA ASN A 78 23.38 16.36 -12.54
C ASN A 78 22.75 15.26 -13.41
N VAL A 79 23.26 15.05 -14.63
CA VAL A 79 22.72 14.11 -15.59
C VAL A 79 23.50 12.78 -15.52
N GLU A 80 22.78 11.66 -15.52
CA GLU A 80 23.35 10.32 -15.59
C GLU A 80 23.37 9.83 -17.04
N ASN A 81 22.21 9.98 -17.72
CA ASN A 81 22.04 9.51 -19.08
C ASN A 81 20.99 10.33 -19.82
N ILE A 82 21.09 10.36 -21.15
CA ILE A 82 20.11 10.95 -22.05
C ILE A 82 19.72 9.94 -23.11
N THR A 83 18.41 9.76 -23.31
CA THR A 83 17.86 9.04 -24.46
C THR A 83 17.34 10.05 -25.47
N LYS A 84 17.80 9.97 -26.70
CA LYS A 84 17.41 10.89 -27.79
C LYS A 84 16.26 10.26 -28.57
N LEU A 85 15.21 11.02 -28.80
CA LEU A 85 14.08 10.62 -29.62
C LEU A 85 13.90 11.61 -30.78
N LYS A 86 13.72 11.07 -31.98
CA LYS A 86 13.36 11.85 -33.16
C LYS A 86 11.98 11.46 -33.65
N TYR A 87 11.13 12.43 -33.82
CA TYR A 87 9.91 12.25 -34.58
C TYR A 87 10.23 12.28 -36.07
N LEU A 88 9.99 11.17 -36.78
CA LEU A 88 10.30 11.04 -38.21
C LEU A 88 9.15 11.56 -39.09
N GLY A 89 7.94 11.54 -38.58
CA GLY A 89 6.73 11.99 -39.28
C GLY A 89 5.53 11.11 -38.96
N THR A 90 4.47 11.37 -39.71
CA THR A 90 3.19 10.65 -39.62
C THR A 90 2.89 9.98 -40.96
N SER A 91 2.34 8.77 -40.90
CA SER A 91 1.85 8.03 -42.05
C SER A 91 0.34 7.85 -41.94
N LYS A 92 -0.38 8.02 -43.05
CA LYS A 92 -1.79 7.67 -43.13
C LYS A 92 -1.92 6.16 -43.24
N ILE A 93 -2.81 5.59 -42.47
CA ILE A 93 -3.09 4.16 -42.48
C ILE A 93 -4.55 3.91 -42.91
N LYS A 94 -4.83 2.70 -43.37
CA LYS A 94 -6.17 2.25 -43.59
C LYS A 94 -6.79 1.85 -42.25
N SER A 95 -7.31 2.83 -41.51
CA SER A 95 -7.87 2.62 -40.17
C SER A 95 -9.38 2.40 -40.26
N ASN A 96 -9.91 1.49 -39.45
CA ASN A 96 -11.33 1.32 -39.22
C ASN A 96 -11.88 2.40 -38.27
N ASN A 97 -11.03 3.10 -37.58
CA ASN A 97 -11.40 4.22 -36.71
C ASN A 97 -11.13 5.56 -37.44
N PRO A 98 -12.16 6.28 -37.94
CA PRO A 98 -12.00 7.56 -38.61
C PRO A 98 -11.32 8.64 -37.77
N GLN A 99 -11.35 8.51 -36.42
CA GLN A 99 -10.74 9.45 -35.49
C GLN A 99 -9.23 9.18 -35.30
N ALA A 100 -8.74 7.99 -35.68
CA ALA A 100 -7.34 7.62 -35.62
C ALA A 100 -6.80 7.14 -36.98
N PRO A 101 -6.75 8.04 -38.01
CA PRO A 101 -6.36 7.66 -39.37
C PRO A 101 -4.85 7.58 -39.57
N TYR A 102 -4.03 7.77 -38.51
CA TYR A 102 -2.59 7.97 -38.66
C TYR A 102 -1.78 7.04 -37.73
N VAL A 103 -0.53 6.85 -38.14
CA VAL A 103 0.55 6.27 -37.29
C VAL A 103 1.71 7.26 -37.25
N SER A 104 2.16 7.58 -36.07
CA SER A 104 3.35 8.38 -35.83
C SER A 104 4.59 7.46 -35.78
N VAL A 105 5.63 7.80 -36.52
CA VAL A 105 6.90 7.05 -36.51
C VAL A 105 7.93 7.83 -35.73
N VAL A 106 8.48 7.21 -34.70
CA VAL A 106 9.55 7.78 -33.87
C VAL A 106 10.78 6.88 -33.91
N ALA A 107 11.94 7.48 -33.82
CA ALA A 107 13.21 6.77 -33.81
C ALA A 107 14.07 7.15 -32.61
N THR A 108 14.76 6.16 -32.04
CA THR A 108 15.67 6.35 -30.89
C THR A 108 16.91 5.51 -31.02
N GLU A 109 17.93 5.80 -30.20
CA GLU A 109 19.17 5.03 -30.18
C GLU A 109 18.91 3.59 -29.71
N LYS A 110 19.44 2.59 -30.43
CA LYS A 110 19.29 1.15 -30.15
C LYS A 110 19.46 0.80 -28.68
N ASN A 111 20.51 1.32 -28.04
CA ASN A 111 20.87 0.99 -26.65
C ASN A 111 19.97 1.66 -25.59
N ASN A 112 19.02 2.48 -26.00
CA ASN A 112 18.18 3.27 -25.11
C ASN A 112 16.68 3.05 -25.34
N ILE A 113 16.28 2.16 -26.25
CA ILE A 113 14.87 1.87 -26.54
C ILE A 113 14.12 1.38 -25.29
N ASP A 114 14.75 0.51 -24.51
CA ASP A 114 14.22 -0.04 -23.26
C ASP A 114 13.93 1.01 -22.18
N LYS A 115 14.60 2.17 -22.28
CA LYS A 115 14.44 3.28 -21.30
C LYS A 115 13.22 4.16 -21.56
N LEU A 116 12.55 3.99 -22.69
CA LEU A 116 11.37 4.79 -23.06
C LEU A 116 10.04 4.28 -22.44
N GLY A 117 10.05 3.14 -21.76
CA GLY A 117 8.86 2.57 -21.14
C GLY A 117 7.93 1.91 -22.16
N MET A 118 8.32 0.73 -22.56
CA MET A 118 7.59 -0.09 -23.53
C MET A 118 7.55 -1.53 -23.01
N TYR A 119 6.39 -1.96 -22.53
CA TYR A 119 6.25 -3.32 -22.05
C TYR A 119 6.04 -4.29 -23.22
N LEU A 120 7.07 -5.10 -23.49
CA LEU A 120 7.07 -6.04 -24.61
C LEU A 120 6.21 -7.27 -24.29
N ILE A 121 5.19 -7.51 -25.13
CA ILE A 121 4.31 -8.70 -25.03
C ILE A 121 4.93 -9.88 -25.78
N LYS A 122 5.39 -9.62 -27.01
CA LYS A 122 5.95 -10.64 -27.90
C LYS A 122 7.13 -10.09 -28.70
N GLY A 123 8.07 -10.97 -29.05
CA GLY A 123 9.21 -10.62 -29.87
C GLY A 123 10.36 -9.96 -29.13
N ARG A 124 10.98 -8.99 -29.79
CA ARG A 124 12.15 -8.24 -29.27
C ARG A 124 12.10 -6.76 -29.65
N LEU A 125 12.96 -5.97 -29.06
CA LEU A 125 13.16 -4.57 -29.45
C LEU A 125 13.91 -4.47 -30.79
N PRO A 126 13.70 -3.37 -31.57
CA PRO A 126 14.40 -3.12 -32.82
C PRO A 126 15.93 -3.03 -32.64
N GLU A 127 16.65 -3.59 -33.56
CA GLU A 127 18.12 -3.57 -33.60
C GLU A 127 18.71 -2.70 -34.73
N ASN A 128 17.88 -2.37 -35.70
CA ASN A 128 18.28 -1.53 -36.83
C ASN A 128 17.10 -0.65 -37.30
N GLU A 129 17.35 0.27 -38.19
CA GLU A 129 16.41 1.28 -38.71
C GLU A 129 15.30 0.75 -39.62
N ASN A 130 15.35 -0.52 -40.02
CA ASN A 130 14.32 -1.16 -40.83
C ASN A 130 13.43 -2.09 -39.98
N GLU A 131 13.62 -2.10 -38.68
CA GLU A 131 12.83 -2.84 -37.73
C GLU A 131 11.95 -1.91 -36.90
N ILE A 132 10.72 -2.33 -36.61
CA ILE A 132 9.80 -1.59 -35.74
C ILE A 132 9.16 -2.47 -34.69
N ILE A 133 8.76 -1.83 -33.62
CA ILE A 133 7.77 -2.36 -32.69
C ILE A 133 6.45 -1.62 -32.89
N ILE A 134 5.36 -2.37 -32.75
CA ILE A 134 3.99 -1.89 -32.85
C ILE A 134 3.28 -2.07 -31.52
N THR A 135 2.21 -1.32 -31.31
CA THR A 135 1.30 -1.54 -30.18
C THR A 135 0.29 -2.64 -30.53
N LYS A 136 -0.27 -3.29 -29.51
CA LYS A 136 -1.40 -4.22 -29.67
C LYS A 136 -2.60 -3.49 -30.31
N TYR A 137 -2.80 -2.20 -29.99
CA TYR A 137 -3.88 -1.38 -30.52
C TYR A 137 -3.78 -1.13 -32.01
N LEU A 138 -2.56 -1.03 -32.58
CA LEU A 138 -2.40 -0.79 -34.02
C LEU A 138 -3.05 -1.89 -34.86
N ASN A 139 -2.90 -3.14 -34.48
CA ASN A 139 -3.56 -4.25 -35.19
C ASN A 139 -5.09 -4.10 -35.19
N ASN A 140 -5.66 -3.65 -34.08
CA ASN A 140 -7.11 -3.48 -33.96
C ASN A 140 -7.61 -2.38 -34.89
N ILE A 141 -6.99 -1.18 -34.88
CA ILE A 141 -7.43 -0.06 -35.71
C ILE A 141 -7.23 -0.28 -37.20
N MET A 142 -6.25 -1.08 -37.59
CA MET A 142 -6.01 -1.42 -39.01
C MET A 142 -6.83 -2.63 -39.48
N ASN A 143 -7.57 -3.30 -38.57
CA ASN A 143 -8.21 -4.59 -38.80
C ASN A 143 -7.25 -5.60 -39.45
N THR A 144 -6.05 -5.67 -38.93
CA THR A 144 -4.98 -6.53 -39.40
C THR A 144 -4.51 -7.42 -38.26
N ASN A 145 -3.90 -8.54 -38.61
CA ASN A 145 -3.25 -9.44 -37.67
C ASN A 145 -1.74 -9.47 -37.91
N TYR A 146 -1.13 -8.29 -37.97
CA TYR A 146 0.30 -8.21 -38.09
C TYR A 146 1.01 -9.03 -37.03
N SER A 147 1.90 -9.87 -37.49
CA SER A 147 2.71 -10.78 -36.70
C SER A 147 4.19 -10.38 -36.77
N ILE A 148 4.97 -10.93 -35.85
CA ILE A 148 6.42 -10.76 -35.91
C ILE A 148 6.95 -11.35 -37.21
N GLY A 149 7.74 -10.58 -37.95
CA GLY A 149 8.30 -10.92 -39.25
C GLY A 149 7.56 -10.29 -40.43
N ASP A 150 6.36 -9.79 -40.23
CA ASP A 150 5.61 -9.12 -41.29
C ASP A 150 6.22 -7.76 -41.66
N LYS A 151 6.00 -7.38 -42.94
CA LYS A 151 6.48 -6.11 -43.49
C LYS A 151 5.38 -5.07 -43.51
N LEU A 152 5.69 -3.88 -43.04
CA LEU A 152 4.80 -2.73 -43.05
C LEU A 152 5.44 -1.58 -43.82
N THR A 153 4.81 -1.19 -44.93
CA THR A 153 5.24 -0.07 -45.75
C THR A 153 4.46 1.19 -45.38
N MET A 154 5.16 2.28 -45.11
CA MET A 154 4.60 3.56 -44.69
C MET A 154 5.13 4.71 -45.53
N ASP A 155 4.24 5.62 -45.92
CA ASP A 155 4.57 6.93 -46.53
C ASP A 155 4.63 7.97 -45.39
N ILE A 156 5.83 8.22 -44.87
CA ILE A 156 6.06 9.05 -43.69
C ILE A 156 6.29 10.49 -44.09
N GLY A 157 5.47 11.43 -43.61
CA GLY A 157 5.59 12.84 -43.91
C GLY A 157 5.07 13.74 -42.79
N ASP A 158 4.96 15.03 -43.09
CA ASP A 158 4.45 16.05 -42.19
C ASP A 158 2.95 16.28 -42.40
N ARG A 159 2.20 16.54 -41.31
CA ARG A 159 0.80 16.92 -41.35
C ARG A 159 0.66 18.42 -41.68
N TYR A 160 -0.26 18.76 -42.55
CA TYR A 160 -0.60 20.13 -42.91
C TYR A 160 -2.12 20.32 -42.87
N SER A 161 -2.57 21.47 -42.36
CA SER A 161 -3.97 21.88 -42.42
C SER A 161 -4.42 22.11 -43.86
N LYS A 162 -5.73 22.32 -44.08
CA LYS A 162 -6.30 22.71 -45.37
C LYS A 162 -5.64 23.98 -45.95
N ASP A 163 -5.17 24.88 -45.05
CA ASP A 163 -4.52 26.15 -45.39
C ASP A 163 -2.99 26.03 -45.54
N ASN A 164 -2.46 24.81 -45.67
CA ASN A 164 -1.04 24.52 -45.79
C ASN A 164 -0.17 24.96 -44.56
N ILE A 165 -0.78 25.04 -43.40
CA ILE A 165 -0.06 25.27 -42.14
C ILE A 165 0.43 23.93 -41.59
N LYS A 166 1.73 23.83 -41.30
CA LYS A 166 2.30 22.61 -40.71
C LYS A 166 1.74 22.39 -39.31
N LEU A 167 1.11 21.24 -39.09
CA LEU A 167 0.52 20.83 -37.80
C LEU A 167 1.53 20.10 -36.92
N LYS A 168 1.43 20.32 -35.60
CA LYS A 168 2.24 19.58 -34.63
C LYS A 168 1.66 18.17 -34.40
N LYS A 169 2.49 17.25 -33.96
CA LYS A 169 2.08 15.89 -33.59
C LYS A 169 0.90 15.88 -32.62
N SER A 170 0.87 16.79 -31.66
CA SER A 170 -0.12 16.90 -30.59
C SER A 170 -1.41 17.65 -30.97
N GLU A 171 -1.51 18.18 -32.18
CA GLU A 171 -2.73 18.90 -32.60
C GLU A 171 -3.81 17.92 -33.04
N ASN A 172 -5.05 18.23 -32.70
CA ASN A 172 -6.22 17.42 -33.06
C ASN A 172 -6.38 17.26 -34.57
N LEU A 173 -7.10 16.21 -34.97
CA LEU A 173 -7.49 16.00 -36.39
C LEU A 173 -8.28 17.20 -36.90
N GLN A 174 -7.89 17.68 -38.07
CA GLN A 174 -8.57 18.80 -38.75
C GLN A 174 -9.18 18.35 -40.08
N ASP A 175 -10.35 18.86 -40.40
CA ASP A 175 -11.00 18.56 -41.68
C ASP A 175 -10.15 19.04 -42.85
N GLY A 176 -9.92 18.14 -43.82
CA GLY A 176 -9.20 18.45 -45.06
C GLY A 176 -7.67 18.50 -44.87
N GLU A 177 -7.11 18.05 -43.73
CA GLU A 177 -5.65 17.95 -43.55
C GLU A 177 -5.01 16.94 -44.50
N LYS A 178 -3.75 17.16 -44.83
CA LYS A 178 -2.98 16.35 -45.77
C LYS A 178 -1.61 16.03 -45.18
N ILE A 179 -1.05 14.88 -45.59
CA ILE A 179 0.36 14.55 -45.31
C ILE A 179 1.15 14.94 -46.58
N LEU A 180 2.14 15.78 -46.39
CA LEU A 180 3.04 16.25 -47.45
C LEU A 180 4.48 15.86 -47.13
N ASN A 181 5.39 16.00 -48.13
CA ASN A 181 6.80 15.67 -48.04
C ASN A 181 7.04 14.22 -47.62
N THR A 182 6.26 13.30 -48.18
CA THR A 182 6.31 11.90 -47.81
C THR A 182 7.56 11.18 -48.30
N GLN A 183 8.13 10.34 -47.46
CA GLN A 183 9.18 9.38 -47.79
C GLN A 183 8.67 7.98 -47.55
N LYS A 184 8.72 7.12 -48.56
CA LYS A 184 8.31 5.72 -48.45
C LYS A 184 9.38 4.92 -47.74
N ARG A 185 8.97 4.21 -46.67
CA ARG A 185 9.87 3.30 -45.91
C ARG A 185 9.18 1.96 -45.65
N GLU A 186 9.94 0.87 -45.77
CA GLU A 186 9.49 -0.47 -45.42
C GLU A 186 10.14 -0.90 -44.12
N PHE A 187 9.36 -1.42 -43.17
CA PHE A 187 9.82 -1.92 -41.90
C PHE A 187 9.39 -3.36 -41.68
N THR A 188 10.22 -4.11 -40.96
CA THR A 188 9.87 -5.44 -40.44
C THR A 188 9.41 -5.31 -39.00
N ILE A 189 8.26 -5.88 -38.64
CA ILE A 189 7.76 -5.91 -37.28
C ILE A 189 8.52 -6.95 -36.50
N VAL A 190 9.24 -6.56 -35.44
CA VAL A 190 10.06 -7.46 -34.61
C VAL A 190 9.52 -7.63 -33.18
N GLY A 191 8.57 -6.80 -32.77
CA GLY A 191 7.95 -6.90 -31.45
C GLY A 191 6.61 -6.19 -31.35
N VAL A 192 5.85 -6.64 -30.37
CA VAL A 192 4.54 -6.06 -30.02
C VAL A 192 4.58 -5.65 -28.56
N VAL A 193 4.16 -4.40 -28.27
CA VAL A 193 4.08 -3.82 -26.92
C VAL A 193 2.63 -3.58 -26.52
N VAL A 194 2.37 -3.52 -25.21
CA VAL A 194 1.03 -3.18 -24.71
C VAL A 194 0.68 -1.75 -25.13
N GLU A 195 1.53 -0.82 -24.74
CA GLU A 195 1.35 0.62 -24.93
C GLU A 195 2.73 1.29 -24.96
N ILE A 196 2.79 2.47 -25.57
CA ILE A 196 3.98 3.33 -25.57
C ILE A 196 3.72 4.49 -24.61
N SER A 197 4.71 4.81 -23.76
CA SER A 197 4.60 5.89 -22.77
C SER A 197 4.03 7.17 -23.37
N GLU A 198 3.10 7.82 -22.65
CA GLU A 198 2.49 9.09 -23.03
C GLU A 198 3.50 10.18 -23.39
N SER A 199 4.67 10.18 -22.72
CA SER A 199 5.75 11.14 -23.02
C SER A 199 6.38 10.94 -24.41
N VAL A 200 6.34 9.72 -24.93
CA VAL A 200 6.78 9.37 -26.29
C VAL A 200 5.65 9.59 -27.28
N ASN A 201 4.45 9.14 -26.90
CA ASN A 201 3.28 9.20 -27.76
C ASN A 201 2.75 10.64 -27.94
N GLN A 202 2.99 11.55 -27.01
CA GLN A 202 2.41 12.90 -26.90
C GLN A 202 0.92 12.90 -27.23
N PRO A 203 0.03 13.11 -26.27
CA PRO A 203 -1.37 12.83 -26.40
C PRO A 203 -2.02 13.57 -27.59
N GLY A 204 -2.22 12.83 -28.65
CA GLY A 204 -3.09 13.11 -29.77
C GLY A 204 -3.79 11.81 -30.09
N GLU A 205 -5.07 11.73 -29.83
CA GLU A 205 -5.91 10.54 -30.06
C GLU A 205 -5.97 10.13 -31.52
N ILE A 206 -5.38 10.91 -32.42
CA ILE A 206 -5.44 10.79 -33.87
C ILE A 206 -4.44 9.84 -34.51
N ALA A 207 -3.45 9.38 -33.72
CA ALA A 207 -2.40 8.51 -34.22
C ALA A 207 -1.93 7.55 -33.13
N ASP A 208 -1.67 6.31 -33.53
CA ASP A 208 -0.83 5.40 -32.73
C ASP A 208 0.66 5.66 -33.01
N THR A 209 1.54 5.09 -32.25
CA THR A 209 2.99 5.31 -32.40
C THR A 209 3.73 3.98 -32.61
N VAL A 210 4.65 3.98 -33.57
CA VAL A 210 5.60 2.89 -33.78
C VAL A 210 7.03 3.41 -33.55
N VAL A 211 7.90 2.53 -33.06
CA VAL A 211 9.27 2.90 -32.71
C VAL A 211 10.28 2.09 -33.49
N THR A 212 11.28 2.80 -34.05
CA THR A 212 12.41 2.23 -34.78
C THR A 212 13.74 2.74 -34.24
N CYS A 213 14.87 2.23 -34.79
CA CYS A 213 16.19 2.76 -34.49
C CYS A 213 16.48 4.03 -35.31
N LEU A 214 17.21 4.96 -34.66
CA LEU A 214 17.61 6.24 -35.23
C LEU A 214 18.77 6.07 -36.21
N ARG A 215 18.64 6.60 -37.45
CA ARG A 215 19.73 6.72 -38.42
C ARG A 215 20.54 7.99 -38.15
N LYS A 216 21.84 7.97 -38.57
CA LYS A 216 22.67 9.17 -38.53
C LYS A 216 22.09 10.31 -39.39
N GLU A 217 21.46 9.93 -40.52
CA GLU A 217 20.84 10.86 -41.47
C GLU A 217 19.58 11.54 -40.95
N ASP A 218 18.90 10.93 -39.98
CA ASP A 218 17.69 11.49 -39.37
C ASP A 218 18.03 12.58 -38.31
N ILE A 219 19.32 12.71 -37.92
CA ILE A 219 19.80 13.70 -36.94
C ILE A 219 20.19 15.00 -37.69
N LYS A 220 19.21 15.66 -38.29
CA LYS A 220 19.44 16.94 -38.99
C LYS A 220 18.92 18.16 -38.23
N ASP A 221 17.92 17.93 -37.35
CA ASP A 221 17.19 18.97 -36.63
C ASP A 221 17.13 18.65 -35.13
N ASN A 222 16.28 19.40 -34.42
CA ASN A 222 16.03 19.24 -33.00
C ASN A 222 15.57 17.82 -32.61
N LEU A 223 15.92 17.41 -31.40
CA LEU A 223 15.57 16.12 -30.80
C LEU A 223 14.80 16.31 -29.49
N ASP A 224 13.98 15.33 -29.13
CA ASP A 224 13.45 15.25 -27.78
C ASP A 224 14.43 14.48 -26.90
N LEU A 225 14.71 15.02 -25.71
CA LEU A 225 15.70 14.44 -24.78
C LEU A 225 15.01 13.91 -23.53
N PHE A 226 15.08 12.61 -23.32
CA PHE A 226 14.63 11.92 -22.13
C PHE A 226 15.81 11.83 -21.16
N ILE A 227 15.76 12.61 -20.09
CA ILE A 227 16.89 12.84 -19.19
C ILE A 227 16.73 12.09 -17.89
N ARG A 228 17.72 11.26 -17.55
CA ARG A 228 17.86 10.64 -16.26
C ARG A 228 18.86 11.44 -15.42
N LEU A 229 18.45 11.85 -14.22
CA LEU A 229 19.30 12.52 -13.24
C LEU A 229 20.11 11.48 -12.48
N ASN A 230 21.36 11.81 -12.15
CA ASN A 230 22.21 11.01 -11.27
C ASN A 230 21.87 11.25 -9.79
N LYS A 231 22.60 10.57 -8.89
CA LYS A 231 22.38 10.69 -7.43
C LYS A 231 22.51 12.11 -6.89
N GLU A 232 23.38 12.93 -7.46
CA GLU A 232 23.54 14.35 -7.05
C GLU A 232 22.35 15.19 -7.52
N GLY A 233 21.93 15.02 -8.77
CA GLY A 233 20.77 15.69 -9.33
C GLY A 233 19.49 15.31 -8.58
N LEU A 234 19.34 14.06 -8.13
CA LEU A 234 18.20 13.59 -7.35
C LEU A 234 18.15 14.15 -5.91
N LYS A 235 19.23 14.72 -5.37
CA LYS A 235 19.16 15.42 -4.08
C LYS A 235 18.26 16.66 -4.17
N LYS A 236 18.28 17.37 -5.31
CA LYS A 236 17.48 18.57 -5.57
C LYS A 236 16.93 18.55 -7.01
N PRO A 237 16.05 17.59 -7.36
CA PRO A 237 15.72 17.29 -8.75
C PRO A 237 15.10 18.47 -9.51
N TYR A 238 14.18 19.19 -8.90
CA TYR A 238 13.49 20.31 -9.56
C TYR A 238 14.39 21.54 -9.72
N ILE A 239 15.38 21.73 -8.82
CA ILE A 239 16.38 22.77 -8.98
C ILE A 239 17.32 22.40 -10.12
N ALA A 240 17.81 21.15 -10.16
CA ALA A 240 18.68 20.67 -11.24
C ALA A 240 18.00 20.75 -12.63
N ILE A 241 16.71 20.44 -12.71
CA ILE A 241 15.91 20.59 -13.94
C ILE A 241 15.72 22.07 -14.29
N GLY A 242 15.38 22.92 -13.31
CA GLY A 242 15.21 24.35 -13.49
C GLY A 242 16.47 25.03 -14.02
N ASP A 243 17.64 24.71 -13.47
CA ASP A 243 18.94 25.22 -13.92
C ASP A 243 19.21 24.88 -15.40
N MET A 244 18.89 23.66 -15.83
CA MET A 244 19.05 23.25 -17.25
C MET A 244 18.08 23.96 -18.18
N LEU A 245 16.88 24.32 -17.70
CA LEU A 245 15.85 25.03 -18.44
C LEU A 245 16.00 26.56 -18.43
N GLY A 246 16.83 27.10 -17.52
CA GLY A 246 16.98 28.56 -17.32
C GLY A 246 15.79 29.19 -16.59
N ILE A 247 15.09 28.42 -15.72
CA ILE A 247 13.97 28.90 -14.91
C ILE A 247 14.30 28.81 -13.41
N ASP A 248 13.52 29.51 -12.58
CA ASP A 248 13.69 29.44 -11.11
C ASP A 248 13.34 28.01 -10.59
N GLY A 249 14.41 27.25 -10.30
CA GLY A 249 14.29 25.91 -9.77
C GLY A 249 13.71 25.83 -8.36
N ASN A 250 13.79 26.91 -7.56
CA ASN A 250 13.17 26.95 -6.23
C ASN A 250 11.66 27.12 -6.35
N LEU A 251 11.19 28.00 -7.22
CA LEU A 251 9.77 28.14 -7.54
C LEU A 251 9.21 26.85 -8.11
N TYR A 252 9.97 26.22 -9.02
CA TYR A 252 9.57 24.92 -9.58
C TYR A 252 9.42 23.85 -8.50
N LYS A 253 10.39 23.76 -7.58
CA LYS A 253 10.33 22.86 -6.43
C LYS A 253 9.09 23.16 -5.56
N GLU A 254 8.84 24.44 -5.26
CA GLU A 254 7.73 24.84 -4.41
C GLU A 254 6.37 24.42 -5.00
N VAL A 255 6.18 24.58 -6.30
CA VAL A 255 4.98 24.10 -7.02
C VAL A 255 4.83 22.59 -6.93
N GLN A 256 5.92 21.83 -7.08
CA GLN A 256 5.87 20.37 -7.00
C GLN A 256 5.62 19.89 -5.57
N ASP A 257 6.15 20.57 -4.57
CA ASP A 257 5.89 20.28 -3.15
C ASP A 257 4.43 20.62 -2.77
N ASP A 258 3.83 21.64 -3.39
CA ASP A 258 2.43 22.03 -3.16
C ASP A 258 1.43 20.97 -3.63
N TYR A 259 1.61 20.40 -4.81
CA TYR A 259 0.82 19.27 -5.29
C TYR A 259 0.80 18.07 -4.31
N THR A 260 1.80 17.99 -3.43
CA THR A 260 1.96 16.87 -2.51
C THR A 260 1.43 17.13 -1.12
N THR A 261 1.28 18.39 -0.73
CA THR A 261 0.94 18.80 0.66
C THR A 261 -0.51 19.25 0.83
N GLY A 262 -1.24 19.47 -0.27
CA GLY A 262 -2.65 19.88 -0.23
C GLY A 262 -2.83 21.22 0.49
N ARG A 263 -2.03 22.24 0.12
CA ARG A 263 -2.16 23.60 0.68
C ARG A 263 -3.52 24.23 0.34
N ASP A 264 -3.83 25.29 1.02
CA ASP A 264 -4.98 26.14 0.75
C ASP A 264 -5.10 26.45 -0.75
N ALA A 265 -6.26 26.15 -1.33
CA ALA A 265 -6.51 26.24 -2.77
C ALA A 265 -6.17 27.61 -3.38
N THR A 266 -6.35 28.70 -2.61
CA THR A 266 -6.05 30.06 -3.03
C THR A 266 -4.54 30.29 -3.21
N LYS A 267 -3.74 29.88 -2.22
CA LYS A 267 -2.26 29.98 -2.29
C LYS A 267 -1.67 29.06 -3.37
N SER A 268 -2.28 27.90 -3.57
CA SER A 268 -1.91 26.99 -4.64
C SER A 268 -2.16 27.61 -6.03
N GLY A 269 -3.28 28.31 -6.21
CA GLY A 269 -3.61 29.01 -7.44
C GLY A 269 -2.62 30.11 -7.79
N GLU A 270 -2.26 30.98 -6.81
CA GLU A 270 -1.27 32.04 -7.02
C GLU A 270 0.12 31.48 -7.38
N LEU A 271 0.51 30.38 -6.73
CA LEU A 271 1.79 29.74 -6.97
C LEU A 271 1.85 29.13 -8.39
N GLN A 272 0.76 28.49 -8.83
CA GLN A 272 0.64 27.95 -10.18
C GLN A 272 0.66 29.06 -11.24
N GLU A 273 0.01 30.20 -10.99
CA GLU A 273 0.04 31.33 -11.91
C GLU A 273 1.45 31.93 -12.04
N LYS A 274 2.18 32.10 -10.93
CA LYS A 274 3.58 32.52 -10.94
C LYS A 274 4.45 31.55 -11.75
N PHE A 275 4.25 30.26 -11.53
CA PHE A 275 5.00 29.23 -12.26
C PHE A 275 4.64 29.19 -13.73
N ALA A 276 3.38 29.41 -14.10
CA ALA A 276 2.96 29.46 -15.49
C ALA A 276 3.67 30.60 -16.27
N LYS A 277 3.89 31.75 -15.59
CA LYS A 277 4.68 32.86 -16.13
C LYS A 277 6.15 32.47 -16.27
N GLU A 278 6.71 31.80 -15.26
CA GLU A 278 8.11 31.37 -15.26
C GLU A 278 8.36 30.26 -16.31
N ARG A 279 7.43 29.33 -16.48
CA ARG A 279 7.50 28.24 -17.46
C ARG A 279 7.60 28.77 -18.90
N LYS A 280 7.02 29.95 -19.19
CA LYS A 280 7.14 30.58 -20.52
C LYS A 280 8.56 31.04 -20.85
N LYS A 281 9.44 31.24 -19.84
CA LYS A 281 10.84 31.59 -20.00
C LYS A 281 11.75 30.39 -20.26
N ALA A 282 11.24 29.17 -20.04
CA ALA A 282 12.02 27.96 -20.21
C ALA A 282 12.57 27.86 -21.64
N LYS A 283 13.86 27.51 -21.79
CA LYS A 283 14.53 27.32 -23.08
C LYS A 283 13.84 26.31 -23.97
N TYR A 284 13.22 25.28 -23.35
CA TYR A 284 12.54 24.19 -24.03
C TYR A 284 11.20 23.92 -23.39
N GLN A 285 10.25 23.37 -24.13
CA GLN A 285 9.07 22.75 -23.56
C GLN A 285 9.52 21.50 -22.79
N PHE A 286 8.90 21.24 -21.63
CA PHE A 286 9.31 20.13 -20.78
C PHE A 286 8.16 19.53 -20.00
N THR A 287 8.35 18.26 -19.63
CA THR A 287 7.53 17.54 -18.66
C THR A 287 8.44 16.80 -17.67
N SER A 288 8.00 16.66 -16.42
CA SER A 288 8.77 15.91 -15.42
C SER A 288 7.92 14.83 -14.78
N ARG A 289 8.53 13.66 -14.59
CA ARG A 289 7.90 12.50 -13.99
C ARG A 289 7.97 12.59 -12.46
N ARG A 290 7.10 13.45 -11.91
CA ARG A 290 7.02 13.69 -10.47
C ARG A 290 6.92 12.40 -9.66
N TYR A 291 6.14 11.42 -10.12
CA TYR A 291 5.93 10.17 -9.39
C TYR A 291 7.24 9.36 -9.28
N LEU A 292 7.97 9.15 -10.38
CA LEU A 292 9.24 8.45 -10.35
C LEU A 292 10.29 9.19 -9.50
N ILE A 293 10.38 10.52 -9.65
CA ILE A 293 11.26 11.35 -8.83
C ILE A 293 10.95 11.17 -7.33
N SER A 294 9.67 11.17 -6.95
CA SER A 294 9.29 11.02 -5.55
C SER A 294 9.54 9.61 -5.01
N LEU A 295 9.38 8.56 -5.84
CA LEU A 295 9.73 7.19 -5.48
C LEU A 295 11.24 7.03 -5.22
N GLU A 296 12.08 7.56 -6.10
CA GLU A 296 13.55 7.44 -5.98
C GLU A 296 14.15 8.38 -4.93
N THR A 297 13.49 9.48 -4.56
CA THR A 297 13.97 10.43 -3.55
C THR A 297 13.33 10.24 -2.16
N ASP A 298 12.42 9.29 -2.00
CA ASP A 298 11.64 9.05 -0.76
C ASP A 298 11.03 10.35 -0.19
N LYS A 299 10.58 11.26 -1.08
CA LYS A 299 9.94 12.52 -0.70
C LYS A 299 8.42 12.36 -0.57
N ARG A 300 7.81 13.30 0.18
CA ARG A 300 6.35 13.39 0.29
C ARG A 300 5.75 13.49 -1.12
N GLY A 301 4.65 12.80 -1.36
CA GLY A 301 3.91 12.85 -2.63
C GLY A 301 3.63 11.53 -3.30
N THR A 302 4.05 10.42 -2.71
CA THR A 302 3.59 9.09 -3.08
C THR A 302 2.67 8.54 -2.01
N SER A 303 1.69 7.74 -2.41
CA SER A 303 0.84 6.96 -1.49
C SER A 303 1.68 6.05 -0.56
N PHE A 304 2.92 5.77 -0.95
CA PHE A 304 3.88 4.95 -0.20
C PHE A 304 4.70 5.71 0.84
N PHE A 305 4.66 7.06 0.85
CA PHE A 305 5.38 7.84 1.86
C PHE A 305 4.97 7.47 3.29
N GLY A 306 3.69 7.13 3.51
CA GLY A 306 3.18 6.64 4.78
C GLY A 306 3.73 5.28 5.19
N LEU A 307 4.11 4.43 4.23
CA LEU A 307 4.56 3.05 4.48
C LEU A 307 5.80 2.98 5.38
N LYS A 308 6.75 3.90 5.22
CA LYS A 308 7.94 3.95 6.08
C LYS A 308 7.61 4.19 7.55
N TYR A 309 6.59 4.97 7.87
CA TYR A 309 6.16 5.17 9.26
C TYR A 309 5.50 3.90 9.81
N VAL A 310 4.71 3.21 9.00
CA VAL A 310 4.13 1.91 9.36
C VAL A 310 5.23 0.90 9.65
N VAL A 311 6.24 0.82 8.79
CA VAL A 311 7.43 -0.03 8.96
C VAL A 311 8.20 0.36 10.23
N ALA A 312 8.44 1.64 10.48
CA ALA A 312 9.13 2.12 11.68
C ALA A 312 8.36 1.77 12.96
N ILE A 313 7.04 1.92 12.97
CA ILE A 313 6.17 1.51 14.08
C ILE A 313 6.24 0.00 14.30
N ALA A 314 6.16 -0.79 13.22
CA ALA A 314 6.29 -2.24 13.29
C ALA A 314 7.64 -2.66 13.89
N ILE A 315 8.76 -2.10 13.42
CA ILE A 315 10.10 -2.33 13.98
C ILE A 315 10.15 -1.91 15.46
N GLY A 316 9.54 -0.79 15.82
CA GLY A 316 9.44 -0.34 17.22
C GLY A 316 8.74 -1.37 18.12
N ILE A 317 7.62 -1.92 17.67
CA ILE A 317 6.89 -2.99 18.37
C ILE A 317 7.74 -4.26 18.48
N ILE A 318 8.46 -4.63 17.43
CA ILE A 318 9.36 -5.78 17.40
C ILE A 318 10.49 -5.60 18.42
N ILE A 319 11.14 -4.43 18.44
CA ILE A 319 12.21 -4.12 19.41
C ILE A 319 11.66 -4.22 20.83
N PHE A 320 10.50 -3.59 21.10
CA PHE A 320 9.87 -3.62 22.41
C PHE A 320 9.61 -5.06 22.88
N THR A 321 8.98 -5.89 22.02
CA THR A 321 8.70 -7.31 22.31
C THR A 321 9.98 -8.11 22.54
N SER A 322 10.99 -7.91 21.69
CA SER A 322 12.27 -8.60 21.73
C SER A 322 13.09 -8.25 22.96
N VAL A 323 13.08 -6.99 23.40
CA VAL A 323 13.73 -6.56 24.64
C VAL A 323 13.17 -7.34 25.83
N PHE A 324 11.85 -7.54 25.88
CA PHE A 324 11.26 -8.35 26.97
C PHE A 324 11.65 -9.82 26.89
N CYS A 325 11.68 -10.41 25.71
CA CYS A 325 12.05 -11.81 25.50
C CYS A 325 13.52 -12.06 25.85
N ILE A 326 14.44 -11.26 25.32
CA ILE A 326 15.88 -11.36 25.57
C ILE A 326 16.20 -11.10 27.05
N LYS A 327 15.57 -10.07 27.64
CA LYS A 327 15.69 -9.78 29.06
C LYS A 327 15.30 -10.99 29.92
N ASN A 328 14.23 -11.69 29.60
CA ASN A 328 13.81 -12.87 30.35
C ASN A 328 14.87 -13.98 30.28
N SER A 329 15.44 -14.26 29.12
CA SER A 329 16.52 -15.24 28.96
C SER A 329 17.75 -14.87 29.78
N PHE A 330 18.13 -13.60 29.83
CA PHE A 330 19.24 -13.13 30.68
C PHE A 330 18.89 -13.15 32.17
N ASP A 331 17.68 -12.76 32.61
CA ASP A 331 17.27 -12.83 34.03
C ASP A 331 17.35 -14.27 34.57
N ILE A 332 16.94 -15.25 33.78
CA ILE A 332 17.10 -16.67 34.09
C ILE A 332 18.58 -17.00 34.21
N SER A 333 19.41 -16.59 33.20
CA SER A 333 20.87 -16.80 33.22
C SER A 333 21.53 -16.32 34.49
N ILE A 334 21.20 -15.13 34.91
CA ILE A 334 21.82 -14.53 36.08
C ILE A 334 21.33 -15.15 37.38
N THR A 335 20.08 -15.56 37.46
CA THR A 335 19.56 -16.19 38.70
C THR A 335 20.31 -17.46 39.04
N GLU A 336 20.67 -18.27 38.03
CA GLU A 336 21.49 -19.47 38.24
C GLU A 336 22.96 -19.15 38.55
N LYS A 337 23.49 -18.10 37.88
CA LYS A 337 24.87 -17.63 38.10
C LYS A 337 25.06 -16.78 39.35
N ASN A 338 24.00 -16.47 40.10
CA ASN A 338 24.09 -15.64 41.31
C ASN A 338 25.10 -16.19 42.34
N LYS A 339 25.14 -17.52 42.54
CA LYS A 339 26.14 -18.17 43.40
C LYS A 339 27.57 -17.90 42.89
N GLN A 340 27.82 -18.03 41.59
CA GLN A 340 29.10 -17.76 40.95
C GLN A 340 29.50 -16.28 41.06
N TYR A 341 28.56 -15.33 40.82
CA TYR A 341 28.83 -13.89 40.98
C TYR A 341 29.06 -13.53 42.46
N GLY A 342 28.37 -14.21 43.41
CA GLY A 342 28.60 -14.07 44.86
C GLY A 342 30.01 -14.50 45.23
N MET A 343 30.46 -15.67 44.78
CA MET A 343 31.80 -16.16 44.98
C MET A 343 32.87 -15.24 44.37
N LEU A 344 32.67 -14.78 43.11
CA LEU A 344 33.62 -13.85 42.48
C LEU A 344 33.75 -12.53 43.28
N ARG A 345 32.64 -12.05 43.84
CA ARG A 345 32.66 -10.84 44.66
C ARG A 345 33.27 -11.07 46.03
N SER A 346 33.18 -12.29 46.60
CA SER A 346 33.87 -12.65 47.85
C SER A 346 35.39 -12.66 47.67
N ILE A 347 35.87 -13.01 46.46
CA ILE A 347 37.31 -13.03 46.11
C ILE A 347 37.77 -11.63 45.64
N GLY A 348 36.94 -10.57 45.76
CA GLY A 348 37.34 -9.19 45.50
C GLY A 348 36.93 -8.62 44.13
N ALA A 349 36.11 -9.29 43.33
CA ALA A 349 35.63 -8.72 42.06
C ALA A 349 34.75 -7.49 42.30
N THR A 350 35.04 -6.39 41.60
CA THR A 350 34.31 -5.14 41.71
C THR A 350 32.93 -5.19 40.99
N LYS A 351 32.02 -4.32 41.40
CA LYS A 351 30.71 -4.18 40.73
C LYS A 351 30.85 -3.88 39.24
N LYS A 352 31.87 -3.07 38.85
CA LYS A 352 32.16 -2.73 37.43
C LYS A 352 32.61 -3.98 36.66
N GLN A 353 33.46 -4.82 37.24
CA GLN A 353 33.93 -6.07 36.61
C GLN A 353 32.81 -7.05 36.37
N VAL A 354 31.92 -7.29 37.35
CA VAL A 354 30.74 -8.16 37.18
C VAL A 354 29.80 -7.61 36.08
N ARG A 355 29.56 -6.29 36.07
CA ARG A 355 28.74 -5.66 35.05
C ARG A 355 29.34 -5.81 33.63
N LYS A 356 30.67 -5.57 33.51
CA LYS A 356 31.41 -5.73 32.26
C LYS A 356 31.38 -7.17 31.77
N ASN A 357 31.44 -8.14 32.68
CA ASN A 357 31.38 -9.57 32.36
C ASN A 357 30.01 -9.97 31.75
N VAL A 358 28.91 -9.49 32.35
CA VAL A 358 27.54 -9.74 31.82
C VAL A 358 27.34 -9.10 30.44
N LEU A 359 27.85 -7.87 30.23
CA LEU A 359 27.80 -7.22 28.94
C LEU A 359 28.64 -7.93 27.87
N PHE A 360 29.83 -8.45 28.28
CA PHE A 360 30.68 -9.26 27.41
C PHE A 360 29.96 -10.56 26.97
N GLU A 361 29.24 -11.23 27.89
CA GLU A 361 28.40 -12.38 27.57
C GLU A 361 27.35 -12.00 26.52
N ALA A 362 26.66 -10.85 26.71
CA ALA A 362 25.68 -10.35 25.76
C ALA A 362 26.30 -10.05 24.37
N THR A 363 27.52 -9.49 24.33
CA THR A 363 28.26 -9.23 23.10
C THR A 363 28.59 -10.51 22.32
N ILE A 364 29.04 -11.59 23.03
CA ILE A 364 29.33 -12.87 22.37
C ILE A 364 28.04 -13.47 21.75
N LEU A 365 26.96 -13.44 22.53
CA LEU A 365 25.67 -13.95 22.03
C LEU A 365 25.15 -13.12 20.84
N ALA A 366 25.38 -11.79 20.86
CA ALA A 366 25.06 -10.88 19.76
C ALA A 366 25.88 -11.21 18.51
N LEU A 367 27.18 -11.45 18.67
CA LEU A 367 28.10 -11.72 17.56
C LEU A 367 27.75 -13.00 16.79
N ILE A 368 27.07 -13.93 17.43
CA ILE A 368 26.54 -15.15 16.80
C ILE A 368 25.09 -14.94 16.31
N GLY A 369 24.26 -14.37 17.17
CA GLY A 369 22.81 -14.26 16.94
C GLY A 369 22.44 -13.24 15.85
N ILE A 370 23.19 -12.13 15.74
CA ILE A 370 22.90 -11.08 14.73
C ILE A 370 23.14 -11.58 13.30
N PRO A 371 24.34 -12.14 12.94
CA PRO A 371 24.54 -12.65 11.60
C PRO A 371 23.57 -13.76 11.20
N LEU A 372 23.30 -14.69 12.10
CA LEU A 372 22.31 -15.76 11.86
C LEU A 372 20.91 -15.19 11.70
N GLY A 373 20.57 -14.15 12.46
CA GLY A 373 19.28 -13.46 12.35
C GLY A 373 19.13 -12.72 11.01
N ILE A 374 20.16 -12.02 10.57
CA ILE A 374 20.16 -11.35 9.25
C ILE A 374 19.98 -12.37 8.13
N PHE A 375 20.75 -13.47 8.17
CA PHE A 375 20.60 -14.54 7.19
C PHE A 375 19.18 -15.14 7.16
N LEU A 376 18.65 -15.46 8.33
CA LEU A 376 17.29 -16.01 8.45
C LEU A 376 16.22 -15.00 8.00
N GLY A 377 16.42 -13.72 8.27
CA GLY A 377 15.53 -12.64 7.83
C GLY A 377 15.49 -12.49 6.32
N TYR A 378 16.64 -12.52 5.65
CA TYR A 378 16.71 -12.54 4.19
C TYR A 378 16.05 -13.80 3.59
N PHE A 379 16.32 -14.97 4.19
CA PHE A 379 15.74 -16.22 3.74
C PHE A 379 14.20 -16.23 3.88
N ALA A 380 13.68 -15.73 5.00
CA ALA A 380 12.25 -15.58 5.22
C ALA A 380 11.62 -14.61 4.19
N SER A 381 12.26 -13.47 3.94
CA SER A 381 11.81 -12.50 2.93
C SER A 381 11.82 -13.08 1.53
N PHE A 382 12.86 -13.84 1.17
CA PHE A 382 12.92 -14.52 -0.12
C PHE A 382 11.75 -15.50 -0.31
N ILE A 383 11.44 -16.30 0.71
CA ILE A 383 10.29 -17.22 0.67
C ILE A 383 8.98 -16.44 0.53
N LEU A 384 8.78 -15.35 1.30
CA LEU A 384 7.59 -14.53 1.22
C LEU A 384 7.41 -13.91 -0.16
N VAL A 385 8.48 -13.38 -0.78
CA VAL A 385 8.45 -12.85 -2.14
C VAL A 385 8.08 -13.94 -3.15
N LYS A 386 8.65 -15.14 -3.03
CA LYS A 386 8.30 -16.28 -3.90
C LYS A 386 6.83 -16.68 -3.78
N ILE A 387 6.33 -16.82 -2.55
CA ILE A 387 4.91 -17.12 -2.30
C ILE A 387 4.03 -16.02 -2.90
N SER A 388 4.36 -14.75 -2.68
CA SER A 388 3.59 -13.63 -3.22
C SER A 388 3.56 -13.62 -4.74
N ASN A 389 4.67 -13.95 -5.41
CA ASN A 389 4.72 -14.02 -6.87
C ASN A 389 3.87 -15.18 -7.45
N ILE A 390 3.71 -16.29 -6.72
CA ILE A 390 2.77 -17.36 -7.12
C ILE A 390 1.34 -16.81 -7.14
N PHE A 391 0.92 -16.14 -6.06
CA PHE A 391 -0.40 -15.51 -5.98
C PHE A 391 -0.57 -14.39 -7.01
N LEU A 392 0.46 -13.55 -7.21
CA LEU A 392 0.41 -12.47 -8.20
C LEU A 392 0.19 -12.98 -9.63
N LYS A 393 0.82 -14.09 -10.01
CA LYS A 393 0.59 -14.69 -11.34
C LYS A 393 -0.83 -15.19 -11.57
N GLU A 394 -1.50 -15.68 -10.53
CA GLU A 394 -2.91 -16.09 -10.61
C GLU A 394 -3.87 -14.90 -10.65
N LEU A 395 -3.46 -13.74 -10.09
CA LEU A 395 -4.31 -12.58 -9.86
C LEU A 395 -4.21 -11.51 -10.98
N ILE A 396 -3.07 -11.41 -11.66
CA ILE A 396 -2.78 -10.40 -12.70
C ILE A 396 -2.97 -11.01 -14.10
N VAL A 397 -3.87 -11.96 -14.29
CA VAL A 397 -4.40 -12.33 -15.60
C VAL A 397 -5.47 -11.31 -16.04
N THR A 398 -5.35 -10.05 -15.67
CA THR A 398 -6.22 -8.98 -16.14
C THR A 398 -5.58 -8.23 -17.30
N GLU A 399 -6.36 -7.94 -18.26
CA GLU A 399 -6.34 -7.15 -19.49
C GLU A 399 -5.06 -6.46 -19.98
N ASN A 400 -4.16 -6.03 -19.08
CA ASN A 400 -2.97 -5.29 -19.50
C ASN A 400 -1.71 -6.14 -19.72
N GLU A 401 -1.80 -7.47 -19.64
CA GLU A 401 -0.66 -8.40 -19.88
C GLU A 401 0.67 -8.00 -19.17
N ILE A 402 0.62 -7.01 -18.28
CA ILE A 402 1.79 -6.51 -17.55
C ILE A 402 2.01 -7.38 -16.34
N ASN A 403 2.94 -8.31 -16.42
CA ASN A 403 3.33 -9.15 -15.29
C ASN A 403 4.07 -8.32 -14.23
N PHE A 404 3.36 -7.90 -13.18
CA PHE A 404 3.98 -7.31 -12.01
C PHE A 404 4.62 -8.42 -11.16
N GLU A 405 5.94 -8.47 -11.11
CA GLU A 405 6.67 -9.37 -10.23
C GLU A 405 7.35 -8.60 -9.10
N LEU A 406 7.18 -9.09 -7.88
CA LEU A 406 7.96 -8.60 -6.75
C LEU A 406 9.41 -9.05 -6.89
N VAL A 407 10.32 -8.10 -6.78
CA VAL A 407 11.77 -8.35 -6.82
C VAL A 407 12.30 -8.51 -5.40
N PHE A 408 13.03 -9.59 -5.15
CA PHE A 408 13.77 -9.72 -3.92
C PHE A 408 15.06 -8.89 -4.00
N ASP A 409 15.14 -7.83 -3.19
CA ASP A 409 16.30 -6.93 -3.13
C ASP A 409 17.16 -7.24 -1.90
N LEU A 410 18.40 -7.71 -2.13
CA LEU A 410 19.42 -7.91 -1.12
C LEU A 410 20.08 -6.57 -0.74
N ASN A 411 19.29 -5.68 -0.15
CA ASN A 411 19.77 -4.36 0.22
C ASN A 411 20.65 -4.40 1.48
N TRP A 412 21.93 -3.98 1.38
CA TRP A 412 22.84 -3.93 2.51
C TRP A 412 22.37 -3.01 3.64
N MET A 413 21.53 -1.98 3.31
CA MET A 413 20.97 -1.06 4.30
C MET A 413 20.04 -1.81 5.27
N SER A 414 19.27 -2.79 4.80
CA SER A 414 18.42 -3.62 5.66
C SER A 414 19.26 -4.42 6.67
N ALA A 415 20.40 -4.97 6.24
CA ALA A 415 21.34 -5.65 7.12
C ALA A 415 21.99 -4.71 8.15
N ALA A 416 22.41 -3.51 7.70
CA ALA A 416 22.99 -2.49 8.58
C ALA A 416 22.00 -2.00 9.63
N ILE A 417 20.77 -1.68 9.23
CA ILE A 417 19.68 -1.29 10.15
C ILE A 417 19.43 -2.41 11.15
N SER A 418 19.33 -3.66 10.69
CA SER A 418 19.04 -4.82 11.54
C SER A 418 20.17 -5.14 12.53
N ALA A 419 21.42 -5.00 12.09
CA ALA A 419 22.59 -5.16 12.95
C ALA A 419 22.62 -4.08 14.05
N LEU A 420 22.41 -2.83 13.68
CA LEU A 420 22.37 -1.69 14.61
C LEU A 420 21.24 -1.84 15.63
N LEU A 421 20.01 -2.04 15.17
CA LEU A 421 18.82 -2.16 16.02
C LEU A 421 18.85 -3.45 16.85
N GLY A 422 19.38 -4.55 16.30
CA GLY A 422 19.63 -5.79 17.03
C GLY A 422 20.61 -5.58 18.16
N MET A 423 21.71 -4.87 17.92
CA MET A 423 22.69 -4.54 18.96
C MET A 423 22.07 -3.64 20.06
N VAL A 424 21.34 -2.61 19.66
CA VAL A 424 20.60 -1.73 20.59
C VAL A 424 19.64 -2.56 21.45
N THR A 425 18.88 -3.46 20.84
CA THR A 425 17.92 -4.34 21.54
C THR A 425 18.60 -5.22 22.59
N ILE A 426 19.74 -5.82 22.24
CA ILE A 426 20.51 -6.69 23.16
C ILE A 426 21.10 -5.88 24.30
N TYR A 427 21.68 -4.72 24.02
CA TYR A 427 22.26 -3.88 25.08
C TYR A 427 21.18 -3.31 26.01
N LEU A 428 20.05 -2.84 25.50
CA LEU A 428 18.90 -2.40 26.32
C LEU A 428 18.40 -3.51 27.24
N SER A 429 18.33 -4.74 26.72
CA SER A 429 17.90 -5.92 27.47
C SER A 429 18.91 -6.30 28.58
N SER A 430 20.20 -6.27 28.26
CA SER A 430 21.27 -6.75 29.15
C SER A 430 21.72 -5.73 30.23
N LEU A 431 21.63 -4.41 29.94
CA LEU A 431 22.08 -3.35 30.85
C LEU A 431 21.39 -3.38 32.22
N ARG A 432 20.05 -3.52 32.24
CA ARG A 432 19.28 -3.57 33.47
C ARG A 432 19.64 -4.79 34.30
N ILE A 433 19.92 -5.87 33.63
CA ILE A 433 20.25 -7.16 34.22
C ILE A 433 21.70 -7.17 34.74
N ALA A 434 22.62 -6.59 33.95
CA ALA A 434 24.01 -6.38 34.38
C ALA A 434 24.11 -5.52 35.66
N ARG A 435 23.26 -4.48 35.76
CA ARG A 435 23.15 -3.68 37.00
C ARG A 435 22.62 -4.49 38.18
N LYS A 436 21.66 -5.40 37.95
CA LYS A 436 21.08 -6.28 38.97
C LYS A 436 22.13 -7.30 39.47
N ALA A 437 22.85 -7.98 38.57
CA ALA A 437 23.91 -8.92 38.83
C ALA A 437 25.07 -8.30 39.66
N SER A 438 25.44 -7.07 39.32
CA SER A 438 26.49 -6.34 40.03
C SER A 438 26.14 -5.94 41.47
N LYS A 439 24.86 -5.95 41.85
CA LYS A 439 24.37 -5.62 43.21
C LYS A 439 24.18 -6.85 44.13
N VAL A 440 24.49 -8.04 43.65
CA VAL A 440 24.33 -9.29 44.42
C VAL A 440 25.23 -9.27 45.65
N SER A 441 24.66 -9.55 46.84
CA SER A 441 25.42 -9.68 48.09
C SER A 441 26.15 -11.01 48.12
N PRO A 442 27.47 -11.03 48.44
CA PRO A 442 28.23 -12.28 48.58
C PRO A 442 27.61 -13.26 49.56
N ILE A 443 27.28 -12.77 50.74
CA ILE A 443 26.75 -13.59 51.85
C ILE A 443 25.39 -14.23 51.46
N ASN A 444 24.47 -13.45 50.95
CA ASN A 444 23.14 -13.96 50.58
C ASN A 444 23.17 -14.94 49.39
N SER A 445 24.20 -14.85 48.56
CA SER A 445 24.35 -15.73 47.38
C SER A 445 24.96 -17.08 47.74
N ILE A 446 25.87 -17.13 48.75
CA ILE A 446 26.51 -18.35 49.24
C ILE A 446 25.51 -19.13 50.12
N ARG A 447 24.75 -18.41 50.94
CA ARG A 447 23.79 -19.01 51.88
C ARG A 447 22.51 -19.57 51.25
N ASN A 448 22.29 -19.33 49.98
CA ASN A 448 21.04 -19.66 49.24
C ASN A 448 19.75 -19.12 49.91
N SER A 449 19.90 -18.24 50.93
CA SER A 449 18.80 -17.60 51.64
C SER A 449 18.24 -16.44 50.83
N ALA A 450 17.55 -16.75 49.71
CA ALA A 450 16.66 -15.77 49.10
C ALA A 450 15.43 -15.61 49.99
N ASP A 451 15.51 -14.72 50.97
CA ASP A 451 14.39 -14.30 51.79
C ASP A 451 13.20 -13.87 50.93
N ILE A 452 12.29 -14.79 50.71
CA ILE A 452 11.03 -14.48 50.03
C ILE A 452 10.16 -13.73 51.07
N LYS A 453 10.39 -12.45 51.25
CA LYS A 453 9.57 -11.56 52.11
C LYS A 453 8.23 -11.30 51.45
N ILE A 454 7.31 -12.26 51.50
CA ILE A 454 5.92 -12.06 51.05
C ILE A 454 5.02 -11.95 52.27
N LYS A 455 4.41 -10.78 52.48
CA LYS A 455 3.39 -10.60 53.52
C LYS A 455 2.21 -11.54 53.25
N ALA A 456 1.81 -12.36 54.23
CA ALA A 456 0.70 -13.33 54.14
C ALA A 456 -0.61 -12.71 53.64
N LYS A 457 -0.89 -11.44 53.97
CA LYS A 457 -2.02 -10.66 53.48
C LYS A 457 -2.11 -10.51 51.96
N LYS A 458 -0.98 -10.59 51.22
CA LYS A 458 -0.90 -10.51 49.76
C LYS A 458 -1.19 -11.85 49.05
N LEU A 459 -1.33 -12.96 49.76
CA LEU A 459 -1.59 -14.31 49.18
C LEU A 459 -3.06 -14.71 49.28
N LYS A 460 -3.98 -13.79 49.60
CA LYS A 460 -5.42 -14.08 49.60
C LYS A 460 -5.87 -14.52 48.21
N VAL A 461 -6.63 -15.62 48.14
CA VAL A 461 -7.19 -16.23 46.93
C VAL A 461 -8.65 -15.77 46.77
N PRO A 462 -9.10 -15.34 45.58
CA PRO A 462 -10.51 -15.02 45.34
C PRO A 462 -11.44 -16.20 45.66
N LYS A 463 -12.61 -15.93 46.26
CA LYS A 463 -13.59 -16.96 46.59
C LYS A 463 -14.01 -17.79 45.38
N ILE A 464 -14.14 -17.18 44.21
CA ILE A 464 -14.46 -17.82 42.93
C ILE A 464 -13.46 -18.92 42.56
N ILE A 465 -12.14 -18.66 42.75
CA ILE A 465 -11.09 -19.62 42.43
C ILE A 465 -11.16 -20.81 43.39
N LYS A 466 -11.44 -20.59 44.67
CA LYS A 466 -11.64 -21.65 45.65
C LYS A 466 -12.87 -22.52 45.36
N SER A 467 -13.98 -21.89 44.96
CA SER A 467 -15.24 -22.59 44.64
C SER A 467 -15.09 -23.48 43.40
N ILE A 468 -14.57 -22.93 42.28
CA ILE A 468 -14.52 -23.63 41.01
C ILE A 468 -13.39 -24.67 40.95
N PHE A 469 -12.18 -24.29 41.41
CA PHE A 469 -10.98 -25.12 41.21
C PHE A 469 -10.51 -25.86 42.47
N LYS A 470 -11.22 -25.70 43.59
CA LYS A 470 -10.94 -26.36 44.90
C LYS A 470 -9.47 -26.13 45.34
N VAL A 471 -8.89 -27.08 46.09
CA VAL A 471 -7.53 -27.03 46.68
C VAL A 471 -6.45 -26.85 45.59
N GLY A 472 -6.56 -27.56 44.45
CA GLY A 472 -5.59 -27.45 43.35
C GLY A 472 -5.52 -26.04 42.75
N GLY A 473 -6.68 -25.34 42.61
CA GLY A 473 -6.72 -23.95 42.16
C GLY A 473 -6.12 -22.97 43.19
N GLU A 474 -6.36 -23.22 44.49
CA GLU A 474 -5.80 -22.37 45.52
C GLU A 474 -4.27 -22.43 45.58
N ILE A 475 -3.69 -23.61 45.49
CA ILE A 475 -2.22 -23.84 45.46
C ILE A 475 -1.65 -23.19 44.18
N SER A 476 -2.23 -23.44 43.01
CA SER A 476 -1.76 -22.88 41.72
C SER A 476 -1.78 -21.35 41.72
N TYR A 477 -2.83 -20.71 42.22
CA TYR A 477 -2.97 -19.27 42.30
C TYR A 477 -1.98 -18.64 43.30
N LYS A 478 -1.76 -19.27 44.47
CA LYS A 478 -0.74 -18.85 45.48
C LYS A 478 0.65 -18.94 44.88
N ASN A 479 0.96 -20.02 44.12
CA ASN A 479 2.22 -20.21 43.43
C ASN A 479 2.48 -19.13 42.40
N MET A 480 1.48 -18.82 41.60
CA MET A 480 1.54 -17.73 40.61
C MET A 480 1.79 -16.36 41.27
N LYS A 481 1.11 -16.06 42.38
CA LYS A 481 1.36 -14.84 43.16
C LYS A 481 2.75 -14.79 43.80
N ARG A 482 3.23 -15.91 44.29
CA ARG A 482 4.57 -16.03 44.87
C ARG A 482 5.65 -15.75 43.82
N ASN A 483 5.47 -16.27 42.61
CA ASN A 483 6.42 -16.14 41.52
C ASN A 483 6.06 -15.02 40.54
N LYS A 484 5.30 -13.99 40.97
CA LYS A 484 4.72 -12.93 40.16
C LYS A 484 5.68 -12.28 39.12
N LYS A 485 6.96 -12.06 39.50
CA LYS A 485 7.95 -11.42 38.59
C LYS A 485 8.24 -12.29 37.37
N ARG A 486 8.32 -13.60 37.52
CA ARG A 486 8.63 -14.55 36.44
C ARG A 486 7.44 -14.69 35.48
N TYR A 487 6.25 -14.92 36.03
CA TYR A 487 5.04 -15.05 35.19
C TYR A 487 4.62 -13.77 34.51
N ARG A 488 4.96 -12.58 35.04
CA ARG A 488 4.68 -11.31 34.40
C ARG A 488 5.30 -11.22 33.01
N VAL A 489 6.52 -11.68 32.79
CA VAL A 489 7.19 -11.61 31.49
C VAL A 489 6.46 -12.50 30.47
N THR A 490 6.08 -13.73 30.85
CA THR A 490 5.30 -14.62 30.00
C THR A 490 3.95 -14.01 29.65
N ILE A 491 3.23 -13.46 30.64
CA ILE A 491 1.95 -12.78 30.40
C ILE A 491 2.12 -11.62 29.42
N ILE A 492 3.12 -10.76 29.62
CA ILE A 492 3.39 -9.62 28.71
C ILE A 492 3.67 -10.11 27.29
N SER A 493 4.45 -11.18 27.12
CA SER A 493 4.75 -11.74 25.80
C SER A 493 3.49 -12.21 25.07
N ILE A 494 2.60 -12.93 25.76
CA ILE A 494 1.31 -13.37 25.18
C ILE A 494 0.39 -12.17 24.90
N VAL A 495 0.31 -11.22 25.83
CA VAL A 495 -0.48 -9.97 25.67
C VAL A 495 -0.06 -9.22 24.41
N LEU A 496 1.26 -9.07 24.19
CA LEU A 496 1.78 -8.40 23.00
C LEU A 496 1.43 -9.15 21.71
N SER A 497 1.53 -10.49 21.72
CA SER A 497 1.15 -11.29 20.55
C SER A 497 -0.35 -11.16 20.22
N ILE A 498 -1.22 -11.18 21.24
CA ILE A 498 -2.67 -10.96 21.07
C ILE A 498 -2.93 -9.55 20.52
N MET A 499 -2.31 -8.55 21.12
CA MET A 499 -2.46 -7.14 20.76
C MET A 499 -2.06 -6.90 19.29
N VAL A 500 -0.90 -7.40 18.88
CA VAL A 500 -0.41 -7.27 17.48
C VAL A 500 -1.33 -7.99 16.50
N TYR A 501 -1.74 -9.22 16.85
CA TYR A 501 -2.65 -9.98 16.00
C TYR A 501 -3.99 -9.26 15.77
N ILE A 502 -4.66 -8.82 16.85
CA ILE A 502 -5.93 -8.09 16.77
C ILE A 502 -5.75 -6.81 15.96
N SER A 503 -4.68 -6.03 16.22
CA SER A 503 -4.43 -4.75 15.55
C SER A 503 -4.20 -4.91 14.05
N LEU A 504 -3.33 -5.83 13.64
CA LEU A 504 -3.00 -6.04 12.23
C LEU A 504 -4.19 -6.63 11.45
N THR A 505 -4.89 -7.61 12.05
CA THR A 505 -6.08 -8.19 11.41
C THR A 505 -7.21 -7.16 11.26
N THR A 506 -7.38 -6.29 12.27
CA THR A 506 -8.36 -5.19 12.20
C THR A 506 -7.98 -4.18 11.13
N PHE A 507 -6.70 -3.84 10.99
CA PHE A 507 -6.21 -2.97 9.93
C PHE A 507 -6.55 -3.52 8.54
N MET A 508 -6.32 -4.82 8.31
CA MET A 508 -6.68 -5.47 7.05
C MET A 508 -8.19 -5.45 6.78
N GLN A 509 -9.00 -5.75 7.81
CA GLN A 509 -10.46 -5.69 7.68
C GLN A 509 -10.95 -4.28 7.36
N MET A 510 -10.35 -3.26 7.97
CA MET A 510 -10.65 -1.86 7.67
C MET A 510 -10.29 -1.51 6.22
N MET A 511 -9.13 -1.95 5.72
CA MET A 511 -8.72 -1.74 4.33
C MET A 511 -9.69 -2.38 3.35
N LEU A 512 -10.09 -3.64 3.58
CA LEU A 512 -11.09 -4.33 2.76
C LEU A 512 -12.43 -3.59 2.77
N LYS A 513 -12.85 -3.09 3.93
CA LYS A 513 -14.09 -2.33 4.06
C LYS A 513 -14.02 -0.98 3.34
N GLN A 514 -12.88 -0.30 3.35
CA GLN A 514 -12.69 0.93 2.57
C GLN A 514 -12.85 0.69 1.07
N ILE A 515 -12.25 -0.39 0.54
CA ILE A 515 -12.44 -0.76 -0.86
C ILE A 515 -13.90 -1.09 -1.14
N GLN A 516 -14.54 -1.88 -0.28
CA GLN A 516 -15.96 -2.21 -0.43
C GLN A 516 -16.85 -0.96 -0.43
N LEU A 517 -16.55 0.03 0.41
CA LEU A 517 -17.28 1.31 0.42
C LEU A 517 -16.98 2.17 -0.80
N ALA A 518 -15.76 2.10 -1.35
CA ALA A 518 -15.39 2.84 -2.54
C ALA A 518 -16.03 2.26 -3.82
N VAL A 519 -16.17 0.94 -3.90
CA VAL A 519 -16.61 0.21 -5.10
C VAL A 519 -18.03 -0.37 -4.93
N GLY A 520 -18.47 -0.67 -3.71
CA GLY A 520 -19.63 -1.53 -3.44
C GLY A 520 -20.97 -0.84 -3.26
N ASN A 521 -21.05 0.50 -3.35
CA ASN A 521 -22.32 1.24 -3.25
C ASN A 521 -22.84 1.73 -4.61
N VAL A 522 -22.19 1.33 -5.69
CA VAL A 522 -22.65 1.65 -7.04
C VAL A 522 -23.83 0.76 -7.42
N ASP A 523 -24.76 1.30 -8.17
CA ASP A 523 -25.96 0.58 -8.61
C ASP A 523 -25.80 -0.03 -10.01
N TYR A 524 -24.62 0.06 -10.61
CA TYR A 524 -24.23 -0.53 -11.89
C TYR A 524 -23.05 -1.52 -11.73
N ASP A 525 -22.81 -2.35 -12.75
CA ASP A 525 -21.71 -3.33 -12.75
C ASP A 525 -20.63 -3.00 -13.77
N ILE A 526 -20.99 -2.34 -14.89
CA ILE A 526 -20.03 -1.92 -15.93
C ILE A 526 -20.27 -0.45 -16.27
N ALA A 527 -19.17 0.31 -16.42
CA ALA A 527 -19.16 1.66 -16.93
C ALA A 527 -18.23 1.73 -18.16
N CYS A 528 -18.72 2.28 -19.26
CA CYS A 528 -17.95 2.49 -20.50
C CYS A 528 -17.94 3.98 -20.84
N ASN A 529 -16.80 4.63 -20.76
CA ASN A 529 -16.63 6.04 -21.11
C ASN A 529 -16.40 6.20 -22.60
N ILE A 530 -17.21 7.05 -23.24
CA ILE A 530 -17.08 7.43 -24.65
C ILE A 530 -16.57 8.86 -24.70
N TYR A 531 -15.41 9.04 -25.31
CA TYR A 531 -14.83 10.36 -25.56
C TYR A 531 -15.09 10.78 -26.99
N LYS A 532 -15.98 11.76 -27.18
CA LYS A 532 -16.40 12.39 -28.45
C LYS A 532 -17.40 11.63 -29.33
N GLU A 533 -18.18 12.47 -29.95
CA GLU A 533 -19.20 12.33 -31.01
C GLU A 533 -18.99 11.17 -32.01
N ASN A 534 -19.21 9.94 -31.56
CA ASN A 534 -19.36 8.85 -32.49
C ASN A 534 -20.72 8.17 -32.26
N ASP A 535 -21.69 8.60 -33.04
CA ASP A 535 -23.03 8.01 -33.01
C ASP A 535 -23.02 6.50 -33.25
N GLU A 536 -21.95 5.96 -33.86
CA GLU A 536 -21.79 4.53 -34.09
C GLU A 536 -21.44 3.78 -32.78
N GLU A 537 -20.52 4.32 -31.97
CA GLU A 537 -20.22 3.71 -30.65
C GLU A 537 -21.47 3.67 -29.77
N ILE A 538 -22.24 4.76 -29.75
CA ILE A 538 -23.49 4.83 -29.00
C ILE A 538 -24.50 3.78 -29.51
N LYS A 539 -24.63 3.62 -30.85
CA LYS A 539 -25.49 2.59 -31.44
C LYS A 539 -25.04 1.17 -31.05
N ILE A 540 -23.75 0.89 -31.07
CA ILE A 540 -23.16 -0.39 -30.66
C ILE A 540 -23.52 -0.67 -29.20
N LEU A 541 -23.26 0.27 -28.27
CA LEU A 541 -23.55 0.11 -26.85
C LEU A 541 -25.06 -0.05 -26.57
N ASN A 542 -25.90 0.73 -27.23
CA ASN A 542 -27.35 0.58 -27.15
C ASN A 542 -27.83 -0.79 -27.67
N ASN A 543 -27.20 -1.32 -28.73
CA ASN A 543 -27.52 -2.63 -29.26
C ASN A 543 -27.14 -3.75 -28.28
N ILE A 544 -25.97 -3.71 -27.68
CA ILE A 544 -25.53 -4.66 -26.65
C ILE A 544 -26.54 -4.69 -25.51
N ALA A 545 -26.96 -3.50 -25.03
CA ALA A 545 -27.93 -3.41 -23.94
C ALA A 545 -29.27 -4.05 -24.28
N LYS A 546 -29.72 -3.97 -25.56
CA LYS A 546 -31.01 -4.52 -26.03
C LYS A 546 -30.96 -6.00 -26.36
N THR A 547 -29.83 -6.50 -26.87
CA THR A 547 -29.70 -7.88 -27.37
C THR A 547 -29.18 -8.88 -26.32
N THR A 548 -28.60 -8.39 -25.22
CA THR A 548 -28.01 -9.26 -24.20
C THR A 548 -29.02 -9.48 -23.06
N GLU A 549 -29.51 -10.72 -22.91
CA GLU A 549 -30.50 -11.08 -21.89
C GLU A 549 -30.01 -10.91 -20.43
N ASP A 550 -28.70 -10.91 -20.21
CA ASP A 550 -28.10 -10.78 -18.89
C ASP A 550 -28.07 -9.32 -18.41
N VAL A 551 -28.36 -8.34 -19.28
CA VAL A 551 -28.44 -6.91 -18.90
C VAL A 551 -29.84 -6.62 -18.37
N THR A 552 -29.93 -6.15 -17.12
CA THR A 552 -31.20 -5.81 -16.47
C THR A 552 -31.56 -4.34 -16.57
N ASP A 553 -30.58 -3.46 -16.47
CA ASP A 553 -30.73 -2.01 -16.60
C ASP A 553 -29.56 -1.43 -17.38
N TYR A 554 -29.86 -0.37 -18.13
CA TYR A 554 -28.89 0.35 -18.94
C TYR A 554 -29.24 1.83 -18.98
N THR A 555 -28.23 2.69 -18.94
CA THR A 555 -28.38 4.11 -19.22
C THR A 555 -27.17 4.69 -19.92
N LEU A 556 -27.40 5.73 -20.70
CA LEU A 556 -26.36 6.56 -21.30
C LEU A 556 -26.38 7.92 -20.62
N LEU A 557 -25.40 8.14 -19.74
CA LEU A 557 -25.30 9.35 -18.96
C LEU A 557 -24.43 10.38 -19.67
N GLN A 558 -24.96 11.60 -19.82
CA GLN A 558 -24.19 12.77 -20.24
C GLN A 558 -23.86 13.63 -19.04
N THR A 559 -22.66 14.20 -19.00
CA THR A 559 -22.22 15.01 -17.86
C THR A 559 -21.49 16.27 -18.30
N ASN A 560 -21.90 17.38 -17.70
CA ASN A 560 -21.19 18.65 -17.75
C ASN A 560 -21.04 19.23 -16.33
N VAL A 561 -20.16 20.23 -16.16
CA VAL A 561 -19.88 20.83 -14.85
C VAL A 561 -20.15 22.33 -14.94
N GLY A 562 -20.94 22.83 -14.02
CA GLY A 562 -21.18 24.27 -13.85
C GLY A 562 -20.52 24.80 -12.57
N LYS A 563 -19.98 26.02 -12.61
CA LYS A 563 -19.44 26.72 -11.44
C LYS A 563 -20.47 27.71 -10.93
N TYR A 564 -20.64 27.79 -9.61
CA TYR A 564 -21.61 28.73 -9.00
C TYR A 564 -20.97 29.46 -7.83
N ASP A 565 -21.54 30.63 -7.48
CA ASP A 565 -21.02 31.49 -6.42
C ASP A 565 -21.43 30.98 -5.03
N LYS A 566 -20.57 31.18 -4.03
CA LYS A 566 -20.79 30.77 -2.63
C LYS A 566 -22.11 31.24 -2.01
N GLU A 567 -22.75 32.23 -2.58
CA GLU A 567 -24.01 32.78 -2.06
C GLU A 567 -25.12 31.70 -2.02
N PHE A 568 -25.12 30.77 -2.98
CA PHE A 568 -26.08 29.67 -3.02
C PHE A 568 -25.85 28.59 -1.96
N LEU A 569 -24.70 28.56 -1.29
CA LEU A 569 -24.42 27.57 -0.23
C LEU A 569 -25.31 27.80 0.99
N ASN A 570 -25.81 26.71 1.55
CA ASN A 570 -26.57 26.73 2.80
C ASN A 570 -25.72 27.32 3.95
N LYS A 571 -26.34 28.14 4.80
CA LYS A 571 -25.67 28.77 5.95
C LYS A 571 -25.05 27.73 6.89
N GLU A 572 -25.69 26.61 7.10
CA GLU A 572 -25.22 25.53 7.95
C GLU A 572 -23.91 24.89 7.39
N ILE A 573 -23.81 24.72 6.07
CA ILE A 573 -22.60 24.25 5.38
C ILE A 573 -21.45 25.22 5.61
N LYS A 574 -21.69 26.51 5.47
CA LYS A 574 -20.67 27.57 5.71
C LYS A 574 -20.14 27.57 7.16
N GLN A 575 -20.93 27.14 8.14
CA GLN A 575 -20.52 27.00 9.54
C GLN A 575 -19.73 25.71 9.82
N ILE A 576 -19.94 24.66 9.01
CA ILE A 576 -19.23 23.38 9.16
C ILE A 576 -17.81 23.47 8.59
N SER A 577 -17.64 24.16 7.48
CA SER A 577 -16.33 24.36 6.85
C SER A 577 -16.21 25.79 6.31
N GLU A 578 -15.17 26.49 6.75
CA GLU A 578 -14.84 27.86 6.27
C GLU A 578 -14.05 27.83 4.95
N ASN A 579 -13.55 26.66 4.55
CA ASN A 579 -12.59 26.48 3.45
C ASN A 579 -13.23 26.04 2.12
N PHE A 580 -14.48 26.44 1.83
CA PHE A 580 -15.02 26.23 0.48
C PHE A 580 -14.42 27.21 -0.52
N PRO A 581 -14.04 26.74 -1.74
CA PRO A 581 -13.57 27.63 -2.82
C PRO A 581 -14.62 28.68 -3.18
N ASP A 582 -14.20 29.84 -3.71
CA ASP A 582 -15.14 30.91 -4.09
C ASP A 582 -16.07 30.49 -5.23
N ASN A 583 -15.60 29.64 -6.13
CA ASN A 583 -16.37 28.99 -7.17
C ASN A 583 -16.56 27.51 -6.85
N GLU A 584 -17.73 27.13 -6.41
CA GLU A 584 -18.16 25.75 -6.20
C GLU A 584 -18.70 25.13 -7.48
N THR A 585 -18.67 23.81 -7.58
CA THR A 585 -19.13 23.09 -8.79
C THR A 585 -20.41 22.31 -8.54
N VAL A 586 -21.27 22.25 -9.56
CA VAL A 586 -22.44 21.39 -9.64
C VAL A 586 -22.33 20.56 -10.93
N SER A 587 -22.62 19.25 -10.84
CA SER A 587 -22.73 18.41 -12.02
C SER A 587 -24.11 18.54 -12.66
N ILE A 588 -24.11 18.74 -13.96
CA ILE A 588 -25.31 18.84 -14.78
C ILE A 588 -25.35 17.59 -15.64
N ILE A 589 -26.37 16.74 -15.45
CA ILE A 589 -26.42 15.44 -16.08
C ILE A 589 -27.73 15.23 -16.84
N SER A 590 -27.66 14.39 -17.89
CA SER A 590 -28.81 13.70 -18.47
C SER A 590 -28.59 12.20 -18.38
N VAL A 591 -29.64 11.42 -18.13
CA VAL A 591 -29.56 9.97 -17.89
C VAL A 591 -30.25 9.13 -18.97
N GLY A 592 -30.45 9.73 -20.13
CA GLY A 592 -31.19 9.11 -21.21
C GLY A 592 -32.71 9.06 -20.99
N ASP A 593 -33.49 9.15 -22.05
CA ASP A 593 -34.95 9.30 -21.95
C ASP A 593 -35.64 8.14 -21.21
N ILE A 594 -35.16 6.90 -21.39
CA ILE A 594 -35.80 5.73 -20.76
C ILE A 594 -35.63 5.80 -19.24
N GLU A 595 -34.41 6.04 -18.77
CA GLU A 595 -34.13 6.15 -17.34
C GLU A 595 -34.72 7.43 -16.75
N TYR A 596 -34.67 8.55 -17.45
CA TYR A 596 -35.29 9.80 -17.03
C TYR A 596 -36.79 9.61 -16.77
N ASN A 597 -37.52 8.95 -17.68
CA ASN A 597 -38.92 8.65 -17.51
C ASN A 597 -39.23 7.71 -16.35
N LYS A 598 -38.39 6.68 -16.11
CA LYS A 598 -38.50 5.83 -14.90
C LYS A 598 -38.29 6.65 -13.64
N TYR A 599 -37.28 7.51 -13.66
CA TYR A 599 -36.90 8.33 -12.52
C TYR A 599 -37.99 9.33 -12.12
N ILE A 600 -38.51 10.15 -13.06
CA ILE A 600 -39.57 11.11 -12.77
C ILE A 600 -40.88 10.45 -12.31
N LYS A 601 -41.27 9.30 -12.89
CA LYS A 601 -42.38 8.49 -12.41
C LYS A 601 -42.15 8.05 -10.97
N SER A 602 -40.93 7.67 -10.60
CA SER A 602 -40.60 7.26 -9.26
C SER A 602 -40.64 8.41 -8.23
N LEU A 603 -40.67 9.66 -8.71
CA LEU A 603 -40.85 10.88 -7.92
C LEU A 603 -42.32 11.38 -7.92
N GLY A 604 -43.21 10.70 -8.67
CA GLY A 604 -44.59 11.08 -8.83
C GLY A 604 -44.77 12.31 -9.74
N LEU A 605 -43.84 12.54 -10.69
CA LEU A 605 -43.87 13.69 -11.61
C LEU A 605 -44.31 13.28 -13.00
N ASN A 606 -44.94 14.22 -13.74
CA ASN A 606 -45.23 14.06 -15.16
C ASN A 606 -44.15 14.70 -16.02
N TYR A 607 -43.85 14.11 -17.19
CA TYR A 607 -42.81 14.60 -18.10
C TYR A 607 -43.00 16.05 -18.51
N ASN A 608 -44.26 16.42 -18.91
CA ASN A 608 -44.58 17.76 -19.43
C ASN A 608 -44.37 18.87 -18.39
N ASP A 609 -44.44 18.54 -17.09
CA ASP A 609 -44.31 19.53 -16.01
C ASP A 609 -42.86 19.81 -15.65
N ILE A 610 -41.92 18.88 -16.02
CA ILE A 610 -40.55 18.91 -15.57
C ILE A 610 -39.51 18.91 -16.71
N LYS A 611 -39.92 18.68 -17.98
CA LYS A 611 -38.96 18.49 -19.08
C LYS A 611 -38.02 19.67 -19.33
N ASP A 612 -38.47 20.91 -19.08
CA ASP A 612 -37.70 22.15 -19.23
C ASP A 612 -37.17 22.70 -17.90
N LYS A 613 -37.25 21.91 -16.81
CA LYS A 613 -36.76 22.26 -15.48
C LYS A 613 -35.70 21.25 -14.99
N ALA A 614 -34.91 21.69 -14.04
CA ALA A 614 -33.88 20.84 -13.42
C ALA A 614 -34.39 20.16 -12.14
N ILE A 615 -34.05 18.89 -11.96
CA ILE A 615 -34.22 18.19 -10.69
C ILE A 615 -32.93 18.30 -9.90
N LEU A 616 -32.99 18.91 -8.70
CA LEU A 616 -31.81 19.13 -7.85
C LEU A 616 -31.65 18.02 -6.82
N ILE A 617 -30.46 17.44 -6.79
CA ILE A 617 -29.98 16.50 -5.75
C ILE A 617 -28.78 17.16 -5.08
N ASP A 618 -28.93 17.60 -3.82
CA ASP A 618 -27.87 18.37 -3.12
C ASP A 618 -27.71 17.96 -1.66
N THR A 619 -28.14 16.75 -1.30
CA THR A 619 -28.06 16.24 0.08
C THR A 619 -26.73 15.53 0.32
N VAL A 620 -26.06 15.88 1.40
CA VAL A 620 -24.77 15.31 1.81
C VAL A 620 -24.77 14.98 3.30
N SER A 621 -24.00 13.97 3.69
CA SER A 621 -23.75 13.69 5.12
C SER A 621 -22.78 14.70 5.71
N THR A 622 -23.05 15.22 6.92
CA THR A 622 -22.11 16.10 7.64
C THR A 622 -20.74 15.43 7.84
N ALA A 623 -20.68 14.12 7.97
CA ALA A 623 -19.43 13.37 8.08
C ALA A 623 -18.58 13.40 6.81
N THR A 624 -19.19 13.63 5.65
CA THR A 624 -18.49 13.77 4.37
C THR A 624 -17.80 15.14 4.26
N ILE A 625 -18.41 16.17 4.83
CA ILE A 625 -17.84 17.53 4.84
C ILE A 625 -16.76 17.63 5.91
N ASP A 626 -17.05 17.19 7.12
CA ASP A 626 -16.13 17.15 8.26
C ASP A 626 -16.46 15.95 9.16
N ALA A 627 -15.64 14.92 9.10
CA ALA A 627 -15.82 13.68 9.87
C ALA A 627 -15.74 13.89 11.39
N SER A 628 -15.22 15.02 11.86
CA SER A 628 -15.14 15.36 13.28
C SER A 628 -16.46 15.89 13.85
N LYS A 629 -17.36 16.39 12.98
CA LYS A 629 -18.64 17.00 13.41
C LYS A 629 -19.66 15.95 13.77
N LYS A 630 -20.24 16.07 14.96
CA LYS A 630 -21.33 15.23 15.47
C LYS A 630 -22.51 16.11 15.89
N PRO A 631 -23.76 15.66 15.74
CA PRO A 631 -24.19 14.36 15.22
C PRO A 631 -24.05 14.25 13.70
N ILE A 632 -23.80 13.01 13.20
CA ILE A 632 -23.82 12.73 11.77
C ILE A 632 -25.27 12.79 11.29
N ARG A 633 -25.55 13.68 10.36
CA ARG A 633 -26.88 13.87 9.77
C ARG A 633 -26.76 14.28 8.30
N GLU A 634 -27.82 14.09 7.56
CA GLU A 634 -27.92 14.56 6.19
C GLU A 634 -28.40 16.02 6.17
N ILE A 635 -27.69 16.85 5.40
CA ILE A 635 -28.03 18.26 5.22
C ILE A 635 -28.01 18.63 3.75
N ARG A 636 -28.76 19.63 3.36
CA ARG A 636 -28.75 20.18 2.00
C ARG A 636 -27.57 21.12 1.83
N MET A 637 -26.90 21.01 0.67
CA MET A 637 -25.76 21.87 0.36
C MET A 637 -26.16 23.26 -0.12
N LEU A 638 -27.26 23.36 -0.88
CA LEU A 638 -27.70 24.61 -1.50
C LEU A 638 -28.92 25.19 -0.78
N ASN A 639 -28.97 26.53 -0.72
CA ASN A 639 -30.12 27.27 -0.20
C ASN A 639 -31.07 27.65 -1.36
N LEU A 640 -31.59 26.63 -2.06
CA LEU A 640 -32.51 26.77 -3.18
C LEU A 640 -33.84 26.12 -2.83
N LYS A 641 -34.93 26.66 -3.40
CA LYS A 641 -36.29 26.12 -3.32
C LYS A 641 -36.77 25.68 -4.70
N GLU A 642 -37.85 24.90 -4.72
CA GLU A 642 -38.53 24.59 -6.00
C GLU A 642 -39.03 25.90 -6.65
N ASN A 643 -38.87 26.01 -7.94
CA ASN A 643 -39.09 27.17 -8.83
C ASN A 643 -38.09 28.33 -8.70
N ASP A 644 -37.03 28.20 -7.88
CA ASP A 644 -35.92 29.15 -7.88
C ASP A 644 -35.10 29.02 -9.18
N LYS A 645 -34.50 30.12 -9.61
CA LYS A 645 -33.51 30.15 -10.71
C LYS A 645 -32.12 29.97 -10.13
N PHE A 646 -31.36 29.04 -10.69
CA PHE A 646 -29.98 28.75 -10.31
C PHE A 646 -29.04 29.11 -11.44
N ASP A 647 -28.23 30.14 -11.19
CA ASP A 647 -27.21 30.62 -12.14
C ASP A 647 -25.90 29.91 -11.93
N VAL A 648 -25.35 29.34 -13.00
CA VAL A 648 -24.05 28.69 -13.04
C VAL A 648 -23.24 29.19 -14.24
N LYS A 649 -21.93 29.15 -14.12
CA LYS A 649 -20.97 29.46 -15.21
C LYS A 649 -20.48 28.14 -15.81
N GLY A 650 -20.70 27.94 -17.09
CA GLY A 650 -20.17 26.80 -17.83
C GLY A 650 -18.64 26.85 -17.97
N ASP A 651 -18.05 25.81 -18.56
CA ASP A 651 -16.58 25.68 -18.72
C ASP A 651 -15.98 26.78 -19.62
N LYS A 652 -16.74 27.31 -20.57
CA LYS A 652 -16.35 28.43 -21.44
C LYS A 652 -16.63 29.81 -20.82
N GLY A 653 -17.14 29.85 -19.60
CA GLY A 653 -17.48 31.07 -18.86
C GLY A 653 -18.87 31.65 -19.20
N GLU A 654 -19.66 30.96 -20.03
CA GLU A 654 -21.03 31.31 -20.34
C GLU A 654 -21.96 31.21 -19.15
N LYS A 655 -22.93 32.10 -19.03
CA LYS A 655 -23.93 32.07 -17.98
C LYS A 655 -25.08 31.16 -18.40
N LEU A 656 -25.31 30.12 -17.59
CA LEU A 656 -26.41 29.16 -17.71
C LEU A 656 -27.36 29.35 -16.51
N THR A 657 -28.66 29.39 -16.79
CA THR A 657 -29.70 29.56 -15.77
C THR A 657 -30.67 28.39 -15.84
N PHE A 658 -30.79 27.68 -14.69
CA PHE A 658 -31.69 26.52 -14.56
C PHE A 658 -32.82 26.84 -13.58
N GLU A 659 -34.07 26.60 -13.97
CA GLU A 659 -35.21 26.63 -13.05
C GLU A 659 -35.32 25.27 -12.32
N ILE A 660 -35.35 25.29 -10.98
CA ILE A 660 -35.44 24.09 -10.15
C ILE A 660 -36.89 23.60 -10.06
N GLY A 661 -37.21 22.54 -10.79
CA GLY A 661 -38.55 21.97 -10.79
C GLY A 661 -38.85 21.08 -9.59
N LYS A 662 -37.85 20.34 -9.10
CA LYS A 662 -37.97 19.44 -7.95
C LYS A 662 -36.68 19.34 -7.17
N ILE A 663 -36.76 19.17 -5.86
CA ILE A 663 -35.63 18.90 -4.98
C ILE A 663 -35.86 17.53 -4.34
N THR A 664 -34.86 16.65 -4.43
CA THR A 664 -34.99 15.28 -3.95
C THR A 664 -33.66 14.70 -3.46
N LYS A 665 -33.73 13.65 -2.63
CA LYS A 665 -32.58 12.83 -2.25
C LYS A 665 -32.45 11.58 -3.13
N LYS A 666 -33.53 11.20 -3.83
CA LYS A 666 -33.53 10.02 -4.68
C LYS A 666 -32.71 10.28 -5.93
N ARG A 667 -31.85 9.36 -6.25
CA ARG A 667 -30.93 9.44 -7.37
C ARG A 667 -31.42 8.56 -8.53
N PRO A 668 -31.24 8.96 -9.78
CA PRO A 668 -31.47 8.08 -10.92
C PRO A 668 -30.41 6.98 -10.96
N PHE A 669 -30.69 5.90 -11.72
CA PHE A 669 -29.74 4.81 -11.94
C PHE A 669 -28.41 5.32 -12.49
N ALA A 670 -27.32 4.66 -12.10
CA ALA A 670 -25.92 4.98 -12.42
C ALA A 670 -25.36 6.27 -11.78
N THR A 671 -26.09 6.89 -10.85
CA THR A 671 -25.60 8.08 -10.13
C THR A 671 -25.36 7.82 -8.64
N ASN A 672 -25.49 6.57 -8.17
CA ASN A 672 -25.20 6.16 -6.81
C ASN A 672 -23.76 5.64 -6.68
N GLY A 673 -23.01 6.15 -5.69
CA GLY A 673 -21.86 5.48 -5.13
C GLY A 673 -20.52 5.67 -5.83
N ASP A 674 -20.43 6.43 -6.89
CA ASP A 674 -19.11 6.77 -7.46
C ASP A 674 -18.43 7.85 -6.60
N MET A 675 -17.14 7.64 -6.24
CA MET A 675 -16.34 8.67 -5.57
C MET A 675 -16.18 9.93 -6.45
N ALA A 676 -16.38 9.80 -7.75
CA ALA A 676 -16.42 10.89 -8.72
C ALA A 676 -17.80 11.54 -8.84
N THR A 677 -18.88 10.94 -8.28
CA THR A 677 -20.22 11.55 -8.36
C THR A 677 -20.32 12.71 -7.38
N PRO A 678 -20.48 13.92 -7.87
CA PRO A 678 -20.57 15.09 -7.00
C PRO A 678 -21.84 15.02 -6.14
N TYR A 679 -21.75 15.61 -4.97
CA TYR A 679 -22.89 15.70 -4.04
C TYR A 679 -23.98 16.67 -4.48
N LYS A 680 -23.71 17.43 -5.55
CA LYS A 680 -24.61 18.43 -6.12
C LYS A 680 -24.83 18.08 -7.59
N ILE A 681 -26.04 17.68 -7.91
CA ILE A 681 -26.40 17.21 -9.26
C ILE A 681 -27.67 17.93 -9.70
N LEU A 682 -27.65 18.46 -10.91
CA LEU A 682 -28.83 18.88 -11.66
C LEU A 682 -29.13 17.81 -12.70
N VAL A 683 -30.26 17.15 -12.59
CA VAL A 683 -30.73 16.17 -13.57
C VAL A 683 -31.68 16.87 -14.53
N LEU A 684 -31.37 16.80 -15.82
CA LEU A 684 -32.12 17.39 -16.91
C LEU A 684 -32.72 16.28 -17.81
N SER A 685 -33.80 16.58 -18.52
CA SER A 685 -34.24 15.74 -19.65
C SER A 685 -33.20 15.77 -20.79
N ASP A 686 -33.11 14.73 -21.60
CA ASP A 686 -32.20 14.70 -22.76
C ASP A 686 -32.43 15.88 -23.72
N GLU A 687 -33.70 16.23 -23.94
CA GLU A 687 -34.05 17.37 -24.76
C GLU A 687 -33.51 18.69 -24.20
N TYR A 688 -33.70 18.94 -22.90
CA TYR A 688 -33.23 20.16 -22.26
C TYR A 688 -31.69 20.21 -22.18
N TYR A 689 -31.06 19.09 -21.87
CA TYR A 689 -29.60 18.98 -21.83
C TYR A 689 -28.98 19.28 -23.20
N ASN A 690 -29.45 18.63 -24.27
CA ASN A 690 -28.93 18.80 -25.60
C ASN A 690 -29.21 20.21 -26.19
N LYS A 691 -30.30 20.86 -25.78
CA LYS A 691 -30.57 22.26 -26.10
C LYS A 691 -29.57 23.20 -25.42
N THR A 692 -29.15 22.88 -24.20
CA THR A 692 -28.25 23.71 -23.39
C THR A 692 -26.79 23.52 -23.82
N PHE A 693 -26.34 22.27 -24.07
CA PHE A 693 -24.97 21.90 -24.38
C PHE A 693 -24.87 21.35 -25.83
N LYS A 694 -24.92 22.21 -26.83
CA LYS A 694 -24.96 21.81 -28.25
C LYS A 694 -23.67 21.14 -28.76
N ASP A 695 -22.48 21.51 -28.21
CA ASP A 695 -21.18 21.16 -28.78
C ASP A 695 -20.29 20.27 -27.83
N GLU A 696 -20.81 19.82 -26.70
CA GLU A 696 -20.02 19.08 -25.71
C GLU A 696 -20.74 17.79 -25.26
N LYS A 697 -20.50 16.72 -26.02
CA LYS A 697 -21.11 15.42 -25.73
C LYS A 697 -20.06 14.48 -25.12
N ARG A 698 -20.15 14.28 -23.82
CA ARG A 698 -19.39 13.25 -23.09
C ARG A 698 -20.40 12.23 -22.58
N TYR A 699 -20.30 11.00 -23.05
CA TYR A 699 -21.21 9.94 -22.69
C TYR A 699 -20.49 8.90 -21.84
N THR A 700 -21.18 8.37 -20.85
CA THR A 700 -20.80 7.15 -20.14
C THR A 700 -21.97 6.17 -20.19
N ALA A 701 -21.75 5.01 -20.77
CA ALA A 701 -22.73 3.94 -20.78
C ALA A 701 -22.58 3.10 -19.51
N TYR A 702 -23.68 2.90 -18.79
CA TYR A 702 -23.73 2.10 -17.58
C TYR A 702 -24.65 0.90 -17.78
N TYR A 703 -24.20 -0.26 -17.33
CA TYR A 703 -24.92 -1.52 -17.41
C TYR A 703 -25.06 -2.13 -16.02
N LYS A 704 -26.26 -2.64 -15.74
CA LYS A 704 -26.54 -3.52 -14.61
C LYS A 704 -26.77 -4.93 -15.15
N VAL A 705 -26.17 -5.94 -14.51
CA VAL A 705 -26.29 -7.34 -14.90
C VAL A 705 -27.04 -8.14 -13.84
N LYS A 706 -27.60 -9.30 -14.25
CA LYS A 706 -28.34 -10.21 -13.36
C LYS A 706 -27.42 -10.80 -12.27
N ASP A 707 -26.25 -11.28 -12.66
CA ASP A 707 -25.22 -11.79 -11.75
C ASP A 707 -23.90 -11.04 -12.02
N ALA A 708 -23.24 -10.60 -10.97
CA ALA A 708 -21.96 -9.91 -11.07
C ALA A 708 -20.86 -10.69 -11.84
N LYS A 709 -21.00 -12.03 -11.94
CA LYS A 709 -20.12 -12.88 -12.75
C LYS A 709 -20.28 -12.66 -14.26
N ASP A 710 -21.45 -12.22 -14.70
CA ASP A 710 -21.75 -11.97 -16.10
C ASP A 710 -21.15 -10.65 -16.58
N ALA A 711 -20.76 -9.78 -15.65
CA ALA A 711 -20.16 -8.49 -15.97
C ALA A 711 -18.88 -8.62 -16.81
N SER A 712 -18.02 -9.60 -16.52
CA SER A 712 -16.79 -9.82 -17.32
C SER A 712 -17.08 -10.29 -18.74
N LYS A 713 -18.16 -11.08 -18.94
CA LYS A 713 -18.60 -11.53 -20.27
C LYS A 713 -19.11 -10.35 -21.10
N ILE A 714 -19.96 -9.50 -20.51
CA ILE A 714 -20.50 -8.31 -21.18
C ILE A 714 -19.40 -7.30 -21.45
N LYS A 715 -18.46 -7.11 -20.52
CA LYS A 715 -17.27 -6.30 -20.74
C LYS A 715 -16.48 -6.77 -21.96
N ALA A 716 -16.17 -8.08 -22.04
CA ALA A 716 -15.47 -8.65 -23.18
C ALA A 716 -16.25 -8.46 -24.50
N GLN A 717 -17.59 -8.55 -24.46
CA GLN A 717 -18.45 -8.26 -25.61
C GLN A 717 -18.38 -6.79 -26.03
N ILE A 718 -18.36 -5.86 -25.09
CA ILE A 718 -18.19 -4.43 -25.36
C ILE A 718 -16.80 -4.17 -25.96
N GLU A 719 -15.76 -4.75 -25.40
CA GLU A 719 -14.37 -4.64 -25.88
C GLU A 719 -14.22 -5.16 -27.32
N GLU A 720 -14.77 -6.32 -27.60
CA GLU A 720 -14.74 -6.90 -28.95
C GLU A 720 -15.55 -6.06 -29.95
N SER A 721 -16.72 -5.58 -29.54
CA SER A 721 -17.58 -4.75 -30.43
C SER A 721 -17.00 -3.35 -30.68
N LEU A 722 -16.18 -2.84 -29.76
CA LEU A 722 -15.53 -1.54 -29.86
C LEU A 722 -14.03 -1.64 -30.11
N LYS A 723 -13.52 -2.82 -30.52
CA LYS A 723 -12.07 -3.05 -30.71
C LYS A 723 -11.40 -2.11 -31.71
N ASP A 724 -12.16 -1.58 -32.66
CA ASP A 724 -11.68 -0.65 -33.68
C ASP A 724 -11.65 0.80 -33.19
N TYR A 725 -12.13 1.07 -31.99
CA TYR A 725 -12.15 2.38 -31.35
C TYR A 725 -11.16 2.43 -30.20
N LYS A 726 -10.44 3.54 -30.05
CA LYS A 726 -9.50 3.73 -28.93
C LYS A 726 -10.27 3.96 -27.64
N GLN A 727 -10.47 2.88 -26.92
CA GLN A 727 -11.23 2.92 -25.68
C GLN A 727 -10.37 3.40 -24.52
N LYS A 728 -10.87 4.36 -23.78
CA LYS A 728 -10.36 4.73 -22.47
C LYS A 728 -11.47 4.52 -21.47
N GLY A 729 -11.39 3.43 -20.71
CA GLY A 729 -12.16 3.29 -19.50
C GLY A 729 -13.43 2.44 -19.56
N ILE A 730 -13.34 1.20 -20.01
CA ILE A 730 -14.36 0.22 -19.65
C ILE A 730 -14.01 -0.31 -18.25
N THR A 731 -14.84 -0.01 -17.27
CA THR A 731 -14.63 -0.41 -15.88
C THR A 731 -15.65 -1.47 -15.50
N ASN A 732 -15.18 -2.62 -15.02
CA ASN A 732 -16.00 -3.60 -14.35
C ASN A 732 -15.82 -3.41 -12.83
N VAL A 733 -16.91 -3.11 -12.14
CA VAL A 733 -16.93 -2.84 -10.69
C VAL A 733 -16.42 -4.04 -9.90
N GLN A 734 -16.80 -5.25 -10.29
CA GLN A 734 -16.39 -6.47 -9.61
C GLN A 734 -14.89 -6.75 -9.78
N GLU A 735 -14.33 -6.47 -10.97
CA GLU A 735 -12.90 -6.58 -11.21
C GLU A 735 -12.13 -5.58 -10.37
N THR A 736 -12.54 -4.31 -10.36
CA THR A 736 -11.94 -3.27 -9.50
C THR A 736 -11.96 -3.65 -8.01
N TYR A 737 -13.08 -4.24 -7.54
CA TYR A 737 -13.18 -4.76 -6.19
C TYR A 737 -12.21 -5.92 -5.95
N ASN A 738 -12.14 -6.87 -6.88
CA ASN A 738 -11.23 -8.00 -6.79
C ASN A 738 -9.77 -7.56 -6.81
N ASP A 739 -9.39 -6.63 -7.68
CA ASP A 739 -8.02 -6.07 -7.73
C ASP A 739 -7.63 -5.43 -6.41
N GLY A 740 -8.52 -4.63 -5.84
CA GLY A 740 -8.31 -4.08 -4.50
C GLY A 740 -8.16 -5.18 -3.43
N LYS A 741 -9.00 -6.21 -3.47
CA LYS A 741 -8.93 -7.37 -2.57
C LYS A 741 -7.62 -8.15 -2.75
N HIS A 742 -7.13 -8.27 -3.97
CA HIS A 742 -5.87 -8.93 -4.27
C HIS A 742 -4.67 -8.17 -3.69
N LEU A 743 -4.64 -6.86 -3.85
CA LEU A 743 -3.61 -6.01 -3.21
C LEU A 743 -3.61 -6.17 -1.69
N ILE A 744 -4.79 -6.18 -1.05
CA ILE A 744 -4.89 -6.40 0.40
C ILE A 744 -4.47 -7.81 0.78
N THR A 745 -4.78 -8.82 -0.04
CA THR A 745 -4.33 -10.19 0.20
C THR A 745 -2.80 -10.28 0.16
N LEU A 746 -2.17 -9.61 -0.80
CA LEU A 746 -0.71 -9.50 -0.88
C LEU A 746 -0.11 -8.88 0.39
N VAL A 747 -0.62 -7.71 0.80
CA VAL A 747 -0.22 -7.07 2.07
C VAL A 747 -0.46 -8.02 3.25
N GLY A 748 -1.55 -8.77 3.20
CA GLY A 748 -1.91 -9.79 4.17
C GLY A 748 -0.88 -10.90 4.31
N ILE A 749 -0.37 -11.43 3.22
CA ILE A 749 0.68 -12.47 3.21
C ILE A 749 1.88 -12.00 4.03
N PHE A 750 2.34 -10.77 3.81
CA PHE A 750 3.46 -10.19 4.57
C PHE A 750 3.11 -9.98 6.04
N LEU A 751 1.96 -9.41 6.35
CA LEU A 751 1.54 -9.17 7.74
C LEU A 751 1.37 -10.47 8.51
N TYR A 752 0.76 -11.49 7.91
CA TYR A 752 0.65 -12.82 8.55
C TYR A 752 2.00 -13.51 8.71
N GLY A 753 2.91 -13.34 7.75
CA GLY A 753 4.30 -13.79 7.90
C GLY A 753 4.97 -13.18 9.15
N PHE A 754 4.80 -11.88 9.37
CA PHE A 754 5.31 -11.21 10.57
C PHE A 754 4.62 -11.68 11.85
N ILE A 755 3.31 -11.87 11.83
CA ILE A 755 2.55 -12.41 12.95
C ILE A 755 3.09 -13.78 13.36
N ILE A 756 3.34 -14.68 12.41
CA ILE A 756 3.89 -16.02 12.66
C ILE A 756 5.24 -15.91 13.39
N ILE A 757 6.15 -15.04 12.94
CA ILE A 757 7.45 -14.88 13.58
C ILE A 757 7.30 -14.30 15.00
N ILE A 758 6.40 -13.33 15.22
CA ILE A 758 6.11 -12.78 16.55
C ILE A 758 5.55 -13.87 17.49
N ILE A 759 4.67 -14.72 16.98
CA ILE A 759 4.15 -15.86 17.72
C ILE A 759 5.27 -16.84 18.08
N LEU A 760 6.18 -17.16 17.15
CA LEU A 760 7.34 -18.01 17.38
C LEU A 760 8.27 -17.46 18.48
N ILE A 761 8.52 -16.15 18.49
CA ILE A 761 9.25 -15.49 19.58
C ILE A 761 8.51 -15.65 20.90
N GLY A 762 7.20 -15.44 20.90
CA GLY A 762 6.34 -15.63 22.07
C GLY A 762 6.37 -17.07 22.59
N VAL A 763 6.19 -18.04 21.70
CA VAL A 763 6.24 -19.49 22.02
C VAL A 763 7.60 -19.86 22.63
N THR A 764 8.69 -19.46 22.00
CA THR A 764 10.06 -19.74 22.48
C THR A 764 10.27 -19.16 23.89
N ASN A 765 9.79 -17.94 24.11
CA ASN A 765 9.87 -17.31 25.44
C ASN A 765 9.03 -18.04 26.49
N ILE A 766 7.83 -18.47 26.14
CA ILE A 766 6.93 -19.21 27.06
C ILE A 766 7.53 -20.57 27.39
N VAL A 767 7.99 -21.34 26.40
CA VAL A 767 8.65 -22.64 26.59
C VAL A 767 9.86 -22.49 27.50
N ASN A 768 10.73 -21.52 27.25
CA ASN A 768 11.91 -21.24 28.06
C ASN A 768 11.53 -20.89 29.50
N THR A 769 10.55 -20.01 29.72
CA THR A 769 10.14 -19.58 31.06
C THR A 769 9.51 -20.73 31.86
N ILE A 770 8.61 -21.50 31.22
CA ILE A 770 7.94 -22.63 31.92
C ILE A 770 8.94 -23.73 32.25
N THR A 771 9.78 -24.13 31.27
CA THR A 771 10.79 -25.17 31.48
C THR A 771 11.73 -24.80 32.60
N THR A 772 12.26 -23.57 32.61
CA THR A 772 13.15 -23.12 33.68
C THR A 772 12.43 -22.98 35.03
N SER A 773 11.18 -22.51 35.01
CA SER A 773 10.36 -22.45 36.22
C SER A 773 10.16 -23.83 36.85
N MET A 774 9.99 -24.85 36.04
CA MET A 774 9.85 -26.22 36.46
C MET A 774 11.17 -26.79 37.00
N GLU A 775 12.30 -26.53 36.34
CA GLU A 775 13.63 -26.96 36.79
C GLU A 775 14.01 -26.37 38.16
N LEU A 776 13.75 -25.10 38.39
CA LEU A 776 14.01 -24.43 39.67
C LEU A 776 13.09 -24.87 40.82
N ARG A 777 11.98 -25.55 40.50
CA ARG A 777 11.00 -26.05 41.50
C ARG A 777 11.03 -27.57 41.65
N LYS A 778 12.05 -28.24 41.10
CA LYS A 778 12.18 -29.71 41.20
C LYS A 778 12.10 -30.22 42.61
N GLN A 779 12.82 -29.59 43.54
CA GLN A 779 12.79 -29.96 44.95
C GLN A 779 11.42 -29.75 45.59
N GLU A 780 10.76 -28.58 45.31
CA GLU A 780 9.41 -28.33 45.79
C GLU A 780 8.43 -29.43 45.32
N PHE A 781 8.56 -29.83 44.05
CA PHE A 781 7.73 -30.90 43.48
C PHE A 781 8.03 -32.26 44.06
N ALA A 782 9.31 -32.57 44.33
CA ALA A 782 9.70 -33.80 44.95
C ALA A 782 9.18 -33.91 46.40
N ILE A 783 9.25 -32.82 47.18
CA ILE A 783 8.70 -32.73 48.54
C ILE A 783 7.16 -32.94 48.51
N LEU A 784 6.43 -32.26 47.60
CA LEU A 784 4.98 -32.41 47.49
C LEU A 784 4.56 -33.87 47.18
N ARG A 785 5.34 -34.55 46.33
CA ARG A 785 5.11 -35.97 46.04
C ARG A 785 5.44 -36.87 47.21
N SER A 786 6.49 -36.56 47.97
CA SER A 786 6.87 -37.32 49.18
C SER A 786 5.84 -37.19 50.32
N VAL A 787 5.12 -36.08 50.36
CA VAL A 787 4.03 -35.82 51.33
C VAL A 787 2.70 -36.46 50.85
N GLY A 788 2.71 -37.18 49.69
CA GLY A 788 1.56 -37.95 49.23
C GLY A 788 0.75 -37.33 48.08
N MET A 789 1.24 -36.27 47.43
CA MET A 789 0.56 -35.74 46.27
C MET A 789 0.52 -36.72 45.08
N THR A 790 -0.64 -37.07 44.60
CA THR A 790 -0.83 -38.01 43.50
C THR A 790 -0.42 -37.37 42.14
N ASN A 791 -0.07 -38.22 41.18
CA ASN A 791 0.23 -37.74 39.82
C ASN A 791 -0.93 -36.98 39.17
N LYS A 792 -2.18 -37.33 39.50
CA LYS A 792 -3.38 -36.63 38.99
C LYS A 792 -3.49 -35.22 39.59
N GLU A 793 -3.26 -35.06 40.87
CA GLU A 793 -3.28 -33.77 41.56
C GLU A 793 -2.15 -32.85 41.11
N PHE A 794 -0.96 -33.42 40.96
CA PHE A 794 0.20 -32.70 40.42
C PHE A 794 -0.08 -32.17 38.99
N ASN A 795 -0.53 -33.03 38.10
CA ASN A 795 -0.89 -32.62 36.74
C ASN A 795 -1.99 -31.54 36.74
N ARG A 796 -3.01 -31.67 37.60
CA ARG A 796 -4.08 -30.70 37.75
C ARG A 796 -3.54 -29.35 38.25
N MET A 797 -2.62 -29.33 39.19
CA MET A 797 -1.99 -28.10 39.69
C MET A 797 -1.24 -27.38 38.56
N ILE A 798 -0.43 -28.08 37.80
CA ILE A 798 0.34 -27.47 36.68
C ILE A 798 -0.60 -26.98 35.61
N ARG A 799 -1.65 -27.74 35.29
CA ARG A 799 -2.69 -27.34 34.31
C ARG A 799 -3.36 -26.02 34.72
N LEU A 800 -3.76 -25.90 35.97
CA LEU A 800 -4.42 -24.70 36.48
C LEU A 800 -3.48 -23.51 36.55
N GLU A 801 -2.21 -23.70 36.87
CA GLU A 801 -1.20 -22.66 36.90
C GLU A 801 -1.03 -22.04 35.46
N THR A 802 -0.95 -22.92 34.47
CA THR A 802 -0.81 -22.50 33.06
C THR A 802 -2.09 -21.85 32.53
N LEU A 803 -3.26 -22.38 32.88
CA LEU A 803 -4.56 -21.81 32.53
C LEU A 803 -4.73 -20.39 33.10
N PHE A 804 -4.32 -20.14 34.34
CA PHE A 804 -4.39 -18.80 34.92
C PHE A 804 -3.49 -17.78 34.21
N ILE A 805 -2.34 -18.23 33.68
CA ILE A 805 -1.49 -17.38 32.82
C ILE A 805 -2.25 -16.98 31.55
N GLY A 806 -2.91 -17.96 30.91
CA GLY A 806 -3.69 -17.71 29.69
C GLY A 806 -4.85 -16.77 29.90
N ILE A 807 -5.70 -17.04 30.88
CA ILE A 807 -6.84 -16.18 31.20
C ILE A 807 -6.37 -14.76 31.49
N LYS A 808 -5.30 -14.61 32.24
CA LYS A 808 -4.74 -13.31 32.57
C LYS A 808 -4.17 -12.59 31.35
N SER A 809 -3.57 -13.32 30.42
CA SER A 809 -3.06 -12.76 29.16
C SER A 809 -4.21 -12.30 28.25
N LEU A 810 -5.29 -13.05 28.14
CA LEU A 810 -6.49 -12.67 27.40
C LEU A 810 -7.15 -11.43 28.03
N PHE A 811 -7.25 -11.41 29.38
CA PHE A 811 -7.87 -10.28 30.10
C PHE A 811 -7.18 -8.94 29.85
N PHE A 812 -5.89 -8.91 29.63
CA PHE A 812 -5.13 -7.69 29.29
C PHE A 812 -4.93 -7.52 27.78
N GLY A 813 -4.71 -8.62 27.05
CA GLY A 813 -4.39 -8.59 25.63
C GLY A 813 -5.57 -8.14 24.74
N ILE A 814 -6.76 -8.63 25.04
CA ILE A 814 -7.96 -8.28 24.27
C ILE A 814 -8.29 -6.78 24.41
N PRO A 815 -8.40 -6.20 25.62
CA PRO A 815 -8.68 -4.76 25.73
C PRO A 815 -7.61 -3.88 25.10
N LEU A 816 -6.32 -4.22 25.25
CA LEU A 816 -5.25 -3.46 24.63
C LEU A 816 -5.28 -3.56 23.11
N GLY A 817 -5.49 -4.76 22.56
CA GLY A 817 -5.65 -4.95 21.12
C GLY A 817 -6.85 -4.21 20.55
N THR A 818 -7.99 -4.25 21.25
CA THR A 818 -9.22 -3.53 20.88
C THR A 818 -9.02 -2.02 20.98
N ALA A 819 -8.27 -1.51 21.94
CA ALA A 819 -7.95 -0.08 22.06
C ALA A 819 -7.11 0.42 20.87
N ILE A 820 -6.13 -0.37 20.42
CA ILE A 820 -5.35 -0.03 19.20
C ILE A 820 -6.24 -0.13 17.96
N ALA A 821 -7.10 -1.15 17.86
CA ALA A 821 -8.07 -1.27 16.79
C ALA A 821 -8.99 -0.04 16.73
N TYR A 822 -9.46 0.46 17.87
CA TYR A 822 -10.21 1.72 17.96
C TYR A 822 -9.40 2.90 17.39
N GLY A 823 -8.12 3.01 17.74
CA GLY A 823 -7.23 4.04 17.19
C GLY A 823 -7.09 3.95 15.67
N ILE A 824 -6.97 2.74 15.11
CA ILE A 824 -6.90 2.49 13.66
C ILE A 824 -8.17 2.99 12.98
N TYR A 825 -9.35 2.69 13.51
CA TYR A 825 -10.63 3.18 12.97
C TYR A 825 -10.75 4.71 13.03
N GLN A 826 -10.23 5.35 14.08
CA GLN A 826 -10.21 6.81 14.18
C GLN A 826 -9.31 7.46 13.11
N VAL A 827 -8.12 6.90 12.88
CA VAL A 827 -7.21 7.36 11.82
C VAL A 827 -7.83 7.17 10.43
N GLY A 828 -8.52 6.04 10.21
CA GLY A 828 -9.26 5.76 8.98
C GLY A 828 -10.56 6.54 8.81
N LYS A 829 -10.94 7.38 9.80
CA LYS A 829 -12.21 8.15 9.82
C LYS A 829 -13.45 7.27 9.59
N MET A 830 -13.45 6.06 10.12
CA MET A 830 -14.53 5.09 10.00
C MET A 830 -15.24 4.86 11.35
N PRO A 831 -16.52 4.51 11.34
CA PRO A 831 -17.21 4.10 12.55
C PRO A 831 -16.57 2.84 13.12
N PHE A 832 -16.33 2.83 14.45
CA PHE A 832 -15.67 1.73 15.12
C PHE A 832 -16.57 0.48 15.17
N GLU A 833 -16.02 -0.64 14.70
CA GLU A 833 -16.60 -1.96 14.82
C GLU A 833 -15.74 -2.84 15.73
N ILE A 834 -16.38 -3.57 16.65
CA ILE A 834 -15.65 -4.48 17.53
C ILE A 834 -15.12 -5.66 16.71
N PRO A 835 -13.80 -5.94 16.74
CA PRO A 835 -13.20 -7.01 15.94
C PRO A 835 -13.45 -8.40 16.55
N LEU A 836 -14.70 -8.87 16.54
CA LEU A 836 -15.10 -10.12 17.19
C LEU A 836 -14.35 -11.35 16.64
N LYS A 837 -14.21 -11.47 15.32
CA LYS A 837 -13.49 -12.60 14.68
C LYS A 837 -12.01 -12.65 15.12
N PRO A 838 -11.22 -11.56 15.05
CA PRO A 838 -9.85 -11.53 15.57
C PRO A 838 -9.75 -11.87 17.06
N ILE A 839 -10.69 -11.39 17.89
CA ILE A 839 -10.75 -11.68 19.31
C ILE A 839 -10.98 -13.19 19.53
N LEU A 840 -11.93 -13.78 18.82
CA LEU A 840 -12.23 -15.21 18.93
C LEU A 840 -11.04 -16.07 18.52
N TYR A 841 -10.46 -15.82 17.35
CA TYR A 841 -9.32 -16.60 16.83
C TYR A 841 -8.08 -16.47 17.73
N SER A 842 -7.75 -15.26 18.21
CA SER A 842 -6.65 -15.07 19.14
C SER A 842 -6.87 -15.80 20.47
N SER A 843 -8.11 -15.83 20.96
CA SER A 843 -8.47 -16.53 22.18
C SER A 843 -8.29 -18.06 22.03
N ILE A 844 -8.78 -18.64 20.94
CA ILE A 844 -8.59 -20.07 20.63
C ILE A 844 -7.11 -20.39 20.48
N ALA A 845 -6.36 -19.59 19.72
CA ALA A 845 -4.93 -19.78 19.51
C ALA A 845 -4.14 -19.77 20.81
N VAL A 846 -4.45 -18.86 21.74
CA VAL A 846 -3.80 -18.80 23.06
C VAL A 846 -4.13 -20.03 23.91
N ILE A 847 -5.37 -20.49 23.89
CA ILE A 847 -5.79 -21.70 24.63
C ILE A 847 -5.04 -22.94 24.10
N VAL A 848 -5.00 -23.11 22.79
CA VAL A 848 -4.28 -24.23 22.14
C VAL A 848 -2.79 -24.17 22.43
N LEU A 849 -2.18 -23.00 22.31
CA LEU A 849 -0.76 -22.78 22.62
C LEU A 849 -0.42 -23.18 24.05
N ILE A 850 -1.20 -22.69 25.01
CA ILE A 850 -1.02 -22.96 26.42
C ILE A 850 -1.19 -24.45 26.74
N ALA A 851 -2.22 -25.10 26.14
CA ALA A 851 -2.44 -26.54 26.29
C ALA A 851 -1.26 -27.37 25.75
N SER A 852 -0.71 -26.99 24.57
CA SER A 852 0.44 -27.67 23.97
C SER A 852 1.70 -27.56 24.81
N ILE A 853 2.03 -26.35 25.29
CA ILE A 853 3.20 -26.08 26.13
C ILE A 853 3.08 -26.82 27.48
N MET A 854 1.89 -26.86 28.01
CA MET A 854 1.58 -27.59 29.22
C MET A 854 1.83 -29.09 29.07
N GLN A 855 1.32 -29.71 27.99
CA GLN A 855 1.56 -31.13 27.69
C GLN A 855 3.07 -31.41 27.58
N TYR A 856 3.79 -30.59 26.85
CA TYR A 856 5.24 -30.71 26.72
C TYR A 856 5.94 -30.67 28.08
N SER A 857 5.55 -29.73 28.94
CA SER A 857 6.14 -29.55 30.26
C SER A 857 5.86 -30.76 31.19
N LEU A 858 4.64 -31.30 31.16
CA LEU A 858 4.25 -32.48 31.93
C LEU A 858 5.01 -33.74 31.48
N ILE A 859 5.22 -33.95 30.19
CA ILE A 859 6.00 -35.07 29.64
C ILE A 859 7.45 -34.99 30.14
N LYS A 860 8.05 -33.78 30.14
CA LYS A 860 9.42 -33.57 30.58
C LYS A 860 9.62 -33.85 32.08
N ILE A 861 8.63 -33.48 32.91
CA ILE A 861 8.69 -33.71 34.36
C ILE A 861 8.48 -35.17 34.71
N LYS A 862 7.57 -35.88 34.04
CA LYS A 862 7.31 -37.32 34.26
C LYS A 862 8.57 -38.21 34.08
N LYS A 863 9.48 -37.78 33.18
CA LYS A 863 10.74 -38.52 32.91
C LYS A 863 11.81 -38.35 34.01
N GLN A 864 11.53 -37.60 35.09
CA GLN A 864 12.50 -37.35 36.16
C GLN A 864 12.30 -38.25 37.35
N ASN A 865 13.39 -38.83 37.85
CA ASN A 865 13.38 -39.72 38.97
C ASN A 865 13.30 -38.93 40.31
N THR A 866 12.22 -39.11 41.09
CA THR A 866 11.92 -38.30 42.30
C THR A 866 12.94 -38.51 43.41
N ILE A 867 13.41 -39.74 43.59
CA ILE A 867 14.34 -40.13 44.66
C ILE A 867 15.73 -39.50 44.44
N GLU A 868 16.20 -39.55 43.19
CA GLU A 868 17.49 -38.97 42.81
C GLU A 868 17.51 -37.43 42.91
N THR A 869 16.34 -36.80 42.68
CA THR A 869 16.18 -35.34 42.81
C THR A 869 16.23 -34.84 44.24
N ILE A 870 15.77 -35.65 45.21
CA ILE A 870 15.85 -35.30 46.65
C ILE A 870 17.25 -35.54 47.19
N ARG A 871 17.94 -36.61 46.73
CA ARG A 871 19.28 -37.00 47.19
C ARG A 871 20.37 -36.07 46.72
N ASN A 872 20.22 -35.46 45.56
CA ASN A 872 21.21 -34.52 44.99
C ASN A 872 21.07 -33.13 45.60
N GLU A 873 21.32 -32.96 46.89
CA GLU A 873 21.35 -31.68 47.61
C GLU A 873 22.54 -30.77 47.23
N ASN A 874 23.53 -31.27 46.49
CA ASN A 874 24.82 -30.62 46.29
C ASN A 874 25.26 -30.40 44.82
N ILE A 875 24.35 -30.16 43.91
CA ILE A 875 24.79 -29.70 42.58
C ILE A 875 24.20 -28.34 42.26
#